data_68ecaa4df34eb6c554e90a7ffbe66244
#
_entry.id   68ecaa4df34eb6c554e90a7ffbe66244
#
_cell.length_a   1.000
_cell.length_b   1.000
_cell.length_c   1.000
_cell.angle_alpha   90.00
_cell.angle_beta   90.00
_cell.angle_gamma   90.00
#
_symmetry.space_group_name_H-M   'P 1'
#
loop_
_entity.id
_entity.type
_entity.pdbx_description
1 polymer ?
#
loop_
_entity_poly.entity_id
_entity_poly.type
_entity_poly.pdbx_seq_one_letter_code
_entity_poly.pdbx_strand_id
1 'polypeptide(L)'
;MRCFTSLLIVLILIVLASTAFAAIGEKSLVRVYFDSPQHRSAVLKEFDDVAGRANSRFADIVVPGDKMAELMALAPKYEILIADIDQLMRDRGVLDVGSAYHTYEEVNAEMDSIAALYPSICQVDSVGDTWEGRTIYGIKVSDNVATTEDEPRVLYIGMHHAREIITTEIPLYILFHLVDNYGSDPRITDLVNNREFYIIPCLNPDGREYVEHTGDWRKNRRNNGDGTYGVDLNRNYGYMWGYDDSGSSPNTGDETYRGPYGFSEPETQAIKNLCEAIQFSTGISYHSHGDLIIYPYGYDYVVNDEADVFQRLADSMATFNNYHAGPITDLYPANGGTDDWMWGERGTKDKVYFLTVEVGDEFYPSESEILTLCSENLGPALVFADYADEPRRVLPPVVPSLDPMSDSDDGNYTVSWSTPSPDTLNPAVKYALTERIGPSRILDDCEGDWAHWIKDLWQLRNERYHSAVTSFYGGRSNDRNSTFMYKYGMDVEPTDTLTFWTWYEIEENWDYAYVEVSTDGGTTFRSIPGNITTTYNPNGQNAGHGITGDSNGWVEAFFPLGAMADTTTIVRFRYKTDGYVLEQGIYVDDIFPVQEFDSSAVLSDVITNEYYDVTGQDVGTFYYEVSACDAEEQWSMLSQREDIEVLASGVPRNGEEPEFEAFRNPVRIGQTVRFAAAAAAKDRVFVVDVMGRMVADLDVPESGAEWDLRDGSGNYVSPGIYFVRYASGRAPAAKLVVLK
;
A
#
# COMPACT_ATOMS: atom_id res chain seq x y z
N MET A 1 3.61 -66.91 13.08
CA MET A 1 2.46 -65.98 12.93
C MET A 1 2.87 -64.50 12.81
N ARG A 2 3.97 -64.00 13.36
CA ARG A 2 4.36 -62.58 13.24
C ARG A 2 4.96 -62.17 11.87
N CYS A 3 5.53 -63.07 11.09
CA CYS A 3 6.08 -62.75 9.75
C CYS A 3 5.01 -62.67 8.64
N PHE A 4 3.87 -63.34 8.77
CA PHE A 4 2.81 -63.28 7.77
C PHE A 4 1.98 -62.01 7.84
N THR A 5 1.82 -61.43 9.03
CA THR A 5 1.09 -60.12 9.22
C THR A 5 1.89 -58.94 8.68
N SER A 6 3.19 -58.91 8.82
CA SER A 6 4.04 -57.85 8.25
C SER A 6 4.09 -57.84 6.74
N LEU A 7 4.07 -59.03 6.10
CA LEU A 7 4.06 -59.16 4.64
C LEU A 7 2.70 -58.76 4.05
N LEU A 8 1.59 -59.02 4.77
CA LEU A 8 0.25 -58.65 4.34
C LEU A 8 0.03 -57.13 4.45
N ILE A 9 0.56 -56.46 5.49
CA ILE A 9 0.48 -54.98 5.66
C ILE A 9 1.32 -54.27 4.57
N VAL A 10 2.50 -54.79 4.24
CA VAL A 10 3.33 -54.20 3.16
C VAL A 10 2.66 -54.42 1.81
N LEU A 11 2.02 -55.58 1.58
CA LEU A 11 1.28 -55.85 0.33
C LEU A 11 0.03 -54.95 0.21
N ILE A 12 -0.70 -54.73 1.31
CA ILE A 12 -1.85 -53.84 1.34
C ILE A 12 -1.43 -52.37 1.13
N LEU A 13 -0.31 -51.93 1.68
CA LEU A 13 0.24 -50.56 1.45
C LEU A 13 0.73 -50.40 0.00
N ILE A 14 1.34 -51.45 -0.61
CA ILE A 14 1.74 -51.43 -2.02
C ILE A 14 0.52 -51.43 -2.94
N VAL A 15 -0.55 -52.18 -2.61
CA VAL A 15 -1.80 -52.21 -3.39
C VAL A 15 -2.57 -50.90 -3.24
N LEU A 16 -2.57 -50.25 -2.05
CA LEU A 16 -3.16 -48.94 -1.86
C LEU A 16 -2.35 -47.84 -2.57
N ALA A 17 -1.02 -47.91 -2.56
CA ALA A 17 -0.18 -46.99 -3.34
C ALA A 17 -0.38 -47.21 -4.86
N SER A 18 -0.50 -48.44 -5.34
CA SER A 18 -0.76 -48.70 -6.75
C SER A 18 -2.17 -48.33 -7.21
N THR A 19 -3.17 -48.34 -6.32
CA THR A 19 -4.53 -47.87 -6.66
C THR A 19 -4.64 -46.34 -6.61
N ALA A 20 -3.83 -45.64 -5.80
CA ALA A 20 -3.72 -44.21 -5.86
C ALA A 20 -3.03 -43.73 -7.17
N PHE A 21 -2.00 -44.43 -7.62
CA PHE A 21 -1.31 -44.13 -8.89
C PHE A 21 -2.18 -44.41 -10.14
N ALA A 22 -3.16 -45.29 -10.06
CA ALA A 22 -4.06 -45.59 -11.19
C ALA A 22 -5.18 -44.53 -11.40
N ALA A 23 -5.24 -43.50 -10.51
CA ALA A 23 -6.24 -42.42 -10.56
C ALA A 23 -5.62 -41.05 -10.92
N ILE A 24 -4.32 -40.98 -11.21
CA ILE A 24 -3.63 -39.77 -11.62
C ILE A 24 -3.73 -39.63 -13.14
N GLY A 25 -4.29 -38.51 -13.63
CA GLY A 25 -4.40 -38.19 -15.06
C GLY A 25 -3.09 -37.84 -15.74
N GLU A 26 -3.19 -37.33 -16.96
CA GLU A 26 -2.01 -36.80 -17.68
C GLU A 26 -1.40 -35.60 -16.97
N LYS A 27 -2.24 -34.76 -16.32
CA LYS A 27 -1.86 -33.64 -15.47
C LYS A 27 -2.70 -33.59 -14.20
N SER A 28 -2.09 -33.19 -13.10
CA SER A 28 -2.74 -33.05 -11.79
C SER A 28 -2.41 -31.68 -11.18
N LEU A 29 -3.34 -31.08 -10.44
CA LEU A 29 -3.06 -29.91 -9.60
C LEU A 29 -2.69 -30.37 -8.19
N VAL A 30 -1.52 -29.98 -7.72
CA VAL A 30 -0.94 -30.45 -6.45
C VAL A 30 -0.49 -29.29 -5.63
N ARG A 31 -0.98 -29.15 -4.41
CA ARG A 31 -0.43 -28.25 -3.42
C ARG A 31 0.82 -28.86 -2.79
N VAL A 32 1.92 -28.16 -2.86
CA VAL A 32 3.22 -28.55 -2.32
C VAL A 32 3.59 -27.61 -1.20
N TYR A 33 4.02 -28.19 -0.05
CA TYR A 33 4.39 -27.40 1.13
C TYR A 33 5.91 -27.30 1.26
N PHE A 34 6.42 -26.10 1.52
CA PHE A 34 7.84 -25.82 1.62
C PHE A 34 8.30 -25.78 3.08
N ASP A 35 9.46 -26.39 3.36
CA ASP A 35 10.07 -26.39 4.69
C ASP A 35 11.12 -25.25 4.86
N SER A 36 11.50 -24.58 3.76
CA SER A 36 12.46 -23.47 3.73
C SER A 36 12.43 -22.75 2.39
N PRO A 37 12.97 -21.51 2.31
CA PRO A 37 13.12 -20.80 1.02
C PRO A 37 13.96 -21.57 0.00
N GLN A 38 15.01 -22.30 0.46
CA GLN A 38 15.84 -23.13 -0.41
C GLN A 38 15.07 -24.32 -0.95
N HIS A 39 14.19 -24.93 -0.13
CA HIS A 39 13.31 -26.01 -0.57
C HIS A 39 12.32 -25.48 -1.61
N ARG A 40 11.67 -24.33 -1.35
CA ARG A 40 10.79 -23.66 -2.31
C ARG A 40 11.49 -23.41 -3.64
N SER A 41 12.68 -22.79 -3.62
CA SER A 41 13.45 -22.53 -4.83
C SER A 41 13.81 -23.80 -5.61
N ALA A 42 14.14 -24.88 -4.92
CA ALA A 42 14.45 -26.16 -5.56
C ALA A 42 13.22 -26.79 -6.24
N VAL A 43 12.05 -26.74 -5.58
CA VAL A 43 10.79 -27.26 -6.13
C VAL A 43 10.34 -26.43 -7.32
N LEU A 44 10.26 -25.11 -7.19
CA LEU A 44 9.78 -24.22 -8.25
C LEU A 44 10.74 -24.11 -9.45
N LYS A 45 12.00 -24.48 -9.28
CA LYS A 45 12.94 -24.61 -10.39
C LYS A 45 12.70 -25.86 -11.25
N GLU A 46 12.23 -26.93 -10.65
CA GLU A 46 11.94 -28.21 -11.33
C GLU A 46 10.49 -28.30 -11.80
N PHE A 47 9.58 -27.63 -11.08
CA PHE A 47 8.14 -27.59 -11.35
C PHE A 47 7.69 -26.12 -11.39
N ASP A 48 7.76 -25.52 -12.56
CA ASP A 48 7.57 -24.07 -12.78
C ASP A 48 6.13 -23.68 -13.13
N ASP A 49 5.24 -24.67 -13.34
CA ASP A 49 3.85 -24.43 -13.67
C ASP A 49 3.00 -24.18 -12.40
N VAL A 50 3.23 -23.02 -11.79
CA VAL A 50 2.44 -22.55 -10.65
C VAL A 50 1.08 -22.07 -11.15
N ALA A 51 0.02 -22.63 -10.60
CA ALA A 51 -1.35 -22.38 -11.00
C ALA A 51 -2.15 -21.81 -9.82
N GLY A 52 -2.31 -20.52 -9.79
CA GLY A 52 -3.08 -19.82 -8.77
C GLY A 52 -2.32 -19.57 -7.47
N ARG A 53 -2.81 -20.09 -6.35
CA ARG A 53 -2.31 -19.73 -5.03
C ARG A 53 -0.87 -20.19 -4.80
N ALA A 54 0.00 -19.24 -4.46
CA ALA A 54 1.36 -19.53 -4.02
C ALA A 54 1.79 -18.50 -2.97
N ASN A 55 2.63 -18.92 -2.02
CA ASN A 55 3.27 -18.06 -1.05
C ASN A 55 4.62 -18.66 -0.61
N SER A 56 5.19 -18.12 0.46
CA SER A 56 6.48 -18.59 0.97
C SER A 56 6.48 -20.06 1.44
N ARG A 57 5.33 -20.66 1.70
CA ARG A 57 5.18 -21.98 2.32
C ARG A 57 4.54 -23.05 1.48
N PHE A 58 3.73 -22.67 0.53
CA PHE A 58 3.15 -23.61 -0.42
C PHE A 58 3.03 -23.00 -1.81
N ALA A 59 2.84 -23.87 -2.80
CA ALA A 59 2.37 -23.50 -4.12
C ALA A 59 1.45 -24.57 -4.65
N ASP A 60 0.44 -24.16 -5.42
CA ASP A 60 -0.38 -25.05 -6.22
C ASP A 60 0.28 -25.18 -7.59
N ILE A 61 0.67 -26.39 -7.96
CA ILE A 61 1.49 -26.68 -9.13
C ILE A 61 0.78 -27.68 -10.02
N VAL A 62 0.72 -27.40 -11.32
CA VAL A 62 0.29 -28.37 -12.31
C VAL A 62 1.45 -29.34 -12.60
N VAL A 63 1.23 -30.59 -12.34
CA VAL A 63 2.26 -31.64 -12.42
C VAL A 63 1.88 -32.70 -13.47
N PRO A 64 2.73 -32.91 -14.49
CA PRO A 64 2.56 -34.04 -15.40
C PRO A 64 2.57 -35.38 -14.65
N GLY A 65 1.70 -36.31 -15.05
CA GLY A 65 1.52 -37.57 -14.34
C GLY A 65 2.78 -38.42 -14.28
N ASP A 66 3.64 -38.35 -15.30
CA ASP A 66 4.93 -39.05 -15.37
C ASP A 66 5.99 -38.40 -14.44
N LYS A 67 5.85 -37.12 -14.05
CA LYS A 67 6.71 -36.42 -13.10
C LYS A 67 6.21 -36.45 -11.64
N MET A 68 5.04 -37.02 -11.38
CA MET A 68 4.47 -37.05 -10.03
C MET A 68 5.39 -37.76 -9.00
N ALA A 69 6.06 -38.82 -9.40
CA ALA A 69 7.00 -39.55 -8.52
C ALA A 69 8.22 -38.68 -8.15
N GLU A 70 8.66 -37.85 -9.06
CA GLU A 70 9.77 -36.91 -8.86
C GLU A 70 9.37 -35.80 -7.89
N LEU A 71 8.17 -35.20 -8.07
CA LEU A 71 7.62 -34.23 -7.13
C LEU A 71 7.52 -34.80 -5.72
N MET A 72 6.96 -36.02 -5.57
CA MET A 72 6.82 -36.66 -4.26
C MET A 72 8.17 -36.92 -3.57
N ALA A 73 9.24 -37.13 -4.34
CA ALA A 73 10.59 -37.30 -3.82
C ALA A 73 11.22 -35.96 -3.39
N LEU A 74 10.96 -34.91 -4.14
CA LEU A 74 11.48 -33.56 -3.85
C LEU A 74 10.69 -32.90 -2.74
N ALA A 75 9.37 -33.01 -2.74
CA ALA A 75 8.45 -32.40 -1.80
C ALA A 75 7.53 -33.46 -1.15
N PRO A 76 7.97 -34.08 -0.05
CA PRO A 76 7.21 -35.15 0.59
C PRO A 76 5.93 -34.71 1.30
N LYS A 77 5.76 -33.42 1.53
CA LYS A 77 4.51 -32.82 2.04
C LYS A 77 3.74 -32.22 0.88
N TYR A 78 2.68 -32.85 0.47
CA TYR A 78 1.82 -32.42 -0.64
C TYR A 78 0.39 -32.85 -0.44
N GLU A 79 -0.52 -32.21 -1.18
CA GLU A 79 -1.94 -32.53 -1.29
C GLU A 79 -2.34 -32.53 -2.76
N ILE A 80 -3.03 -33.53 -3.25
CA ILE A 80 -3.57 -33.55 -4.61
C ILE A 80 -4.93 -32.88 -4.59
N LEU A 81 -5.00 -31.67 -5.18
CA LEU A 81 -6.23 -30.91 -5.26
C LEU A 81 -7.11 -31.40 -6.40
N ILE A 82 -6.52 -31.66 -7.57
CA ILE A 82 -7.18 -32.20 -8.77
C ILE A 82 -6.34 -33.37 -9.30
N ALA A 83 -6.91 -34.55 -9.31
CA ALA A 83 -6.17 -35.75 -9.72
C ALA A 83 -6.02 -35.89 -11.25
N ASP A 84 -6.96 -35.38 -12.03
CA ASP A 84 -6.97 -35.35 -13.48
C ASP A 84 -7.66 -34.07 -13.96
N ILE A 85 -6.83 -33.10 -14.41
CA ILE A 85 -7.30 -31.79 -14.87
C ILE A 85 -8.16 -31.94 -16.12
N ASP A 86 -7.72 -32.73 -17.10
CA ASP A 86 -8.46 -32.88 -18.34
C ASP A 86 -9.81 -33.59 -18.13
N GLN A 87 -9.89 -34.51 -17.16
CA GLN A 87 -11.16 -35.11 -16.77
C GLN A 87 -12.08 -34.08 -16.08
N LEU A 88 -11.53 -33.23 -15.20
CA LEU A 88 -12.30 -32.16 -14.59
C LEU A 88 -12.85 -31.19 -15.64
N MET A 89 -12.04 -30.79 -16.63
CA MET A 89 -12.47 -29.92 -17.73
C MET A 89 -13.62 -30.55 -18.54
N ARG A 90 -13.54 -31.83 -18.82
CA ARG A 90 -14.66 -32.58 -19.46
C ARG A 90 -15.90 -32.65 -18.57
N ASP A 91 -15.73 -32.96 -17.29
CA ASP A 91 -16.84 -33.09 -16.34
C ASP A 91 -17.58 -31.76 -16.12
N ARG A 92 -16.87 -30.65 -16.31
CA ARG A 92 -17.42 -29.29 -16.22
C ARG A 92 -17.90 -28.71 -17.55
N GLY A 93 -17.83 -29.48 -18.63
CA GLY A 93 -18.29 -29.06 -19.95
C GLY A 93 -17.40 -28.05 -20.67
N VAL A 94 -16.23 -27.75 -20.12
CA VAL A 94 -15.29 -26.70 -20.62
C VAL A 94 -14.83 -26.99 -22.07
N LEU A 95 -14.77 -28.26 -22.45
CA LEU A 95 -14.29 -28.71 -23.77
C LEU A 95 -15.46 -29.20 -24.67
N ASP A 96 -16.71 -29.03 -24.24
CA ASP A 96 -17.86 -29.56 -24.96
C ASP A 96 -18.34 -28.56 -26.02
N VAL A 97 -18.79 -29.05 -27.16
CA VAL A 97 -19.49 -28.25 -28.19
C VAL A 97 -20.79 -27.72 -27.60
N GLY A 98 -20.92 -26.41 -27.55
CA GLY A 98 -22.06 -25.71 -26.95
C GLY A 98 -21.90 -25.44 -25.46
N SER A 99 -20.67 -25.48 -24.94
CA SER A 99 -20.30 -24.91 -23.65
C SER A 99 -20.75 -23.46 -23.52
N ALA A 100 -20.99 -23.00 -22.29
CA ALA A 100 -21.24 -21.58 -22.02
C ALA A 100 -19.97 -20.72 -22.08
N TYR A 101 -18.78 -21.33 -22.18
CA TYR A 101 -17.52 -20.64 -22.45
C TYR A 101 -17.36 -20.40 -23.96
N HIS A 102 -17.08 -19.16 -24.34
CA HIS A 102 -16.89 -18.79 -25.75
C HIS A 102 -15.61 -19.38 -26.34
N THR A 103 -15.74 -19.98 -27.53
CA THR A 103 -14.61 -20.29 -28.41
C THR A 103 -14.04 -19.01 -29.00
N TYR A 104 -12.84 -19.11 -29.62
CA TYR A 104 -12.25 -17.95 -30.32
C TYR A 104 -13.16 -17.40 -31.42
N GLU A 105 -13.81 -18.28 -32.21
CA GLU A 105 -14.74 -17.87 -33.26
C GLU A 105 -15.99 -17.19 -32.68
N GLU A 106 -16.54 -17.68 -31.57
CA GLU A 106 -17.71 -17.11 -30.93
C GLU A 106 -17.38 -15.73 -30.33
N VAL A 107 -16.21 -15.56 -29.69
CA VAL A 107 -15.73 -14.24 -29.24
C VAL A 107 -15.75 -13.20 -30.37
N ASN A 108 -15.19 -13.58 -31.53
CA ASN A 108 -15.15 -12.68 -32.69
C ASN A 108 -16.53 -12.38 -33.25
N ALA A 109 -17.39 -13.40 -33.34
CA ALA A 109 -18.76 -13.24 -33.81
C ALA A 109 -19.60 -12.34 -32.89
N GLU A 110 -19.39 -12.41 -31.57
CA GLU A 110 -20.05 -11.53 -30.60
C GLU A 110 -19.58 -10.08 -30.76
N MET A 111 -18.24 -9.84 -30.85
CA MET A 111 -17.72 -8.49 -31.10
C MET A 111 -18.24 -7.89 -32.41
N ASP A 112 -18.25 -8.66 -33.50
CA ASP A 112 -18.80 -8.23 -34.79
C ASP A 112 -20.31 -7.91 -34.70
N SER A 113 -21.07 -8.73 -33.96
CA SER A 113 -22.49 -8.53 -33.71
C SER A 113 -22.74 -7.25 -32.93
N ILE A 114 -21.97 -6.98 -31.89
CA ILE A 114 -22.07 -5.75 -31.09
C ILE A 114 -21.71 -4.53 -31.95
N ALA A 115 -20.61 -4.56 -32.69
CA ALA A 115 -20.22 -3.46 -33.55
C ALA A 115 -21.30 -3.17 -34.66
N ALA A 116 -21.95 -4.21 -35.14
CA ALA A 116 -23.05 -4.05 -36.10
C ALA A 116 -24.32 -3.47 -35.45
N LEU A 117 -24.60 -3.78 -34.18
CA LEU A 117 -25.75 -3.25 -33.43
C LEU A 117 -25.51 -1.82 -32.92
N TYR A 118 -24.29 -1.49 -32.54
CA TYR A 118 -23.90 -0.21 -31.94
C TYR A 118 -22.80 0.52 -32.74
N PRO A 119 -22.95 0.71 -34.08
CA PRO A 119 -21.88 1.21 -34.96
C PRO A 119 -21.43 2.65 -34.68
N SER A 120 -22.16 3.39 -33.87
CA SER A 120 -21.78 4.76 -33.47
C SER A 120 -20.82 4.78 -32.32
N ILE A 121 -20.79 3.72 -31.48
CA ILE A 121 -19.97 3.65 -30.27
C ILE A 121 -19.03 2.44 -30.24
N CYS A 122 -19.11 1.52 -31.19
CA CYS A 122 -18.30 0.30 -31.22
C CYS A 122 -17.64 0.12 -32.60
N GLN A 123 -16.33 -0.23 -32.55
CA GLN A 123 -15.53 -0.60 -33.73
C GLN A 123 -14.61 -1.77 -33.39
N VAL A 124 -14.66 -2.82 -34.20
CA VAL A 124 -13.72 -3.95 -34.13
C VAL A 124 -12.51 -3.64 -34.99
N ASP A 125 -11.30 -3.83 -34.43
CA ASP A 125 -10.04 -3.64 -35.13
C ASP A 125 -9.12 -4.86 -34.94
N SER A 126 -8.27 -5.10 -35.94
CA SER A 126 -7.16 -6.06 -35.81
C SER A 126 -6.04 -5.42 -34.97
N VAL A 127 -5.67 -6.08 -33.87
CA VAL A 127 -4.54 -5.68 -33.01
C VAL A 127 -3.22 -6.28 -33.54
N GLY A 128 -3.29 -7.47 -34.14
CA GLY A 128 -2.15 -8.18 -34.70
C GLY A 128 -2.48 -9.60 -35.10
N ASP A 129 -1.47 -10.38 -35.46
CA ASP A 129 -1.62 -11.78 -35.81
C ASP A 129 -0.78 -12.66 -34.89
N THR A 130 -1.13 -13.93 -34.72
CA THR A 130 -0.44 -14.93 -33.91
C THR A 130 0.58 -15.74 -34.72
N TRP A 131 1.29 -16.67 -34.05
CA TRP A 131 2.21 -17.61 -34.69
C TRP A 131 1.56 -18.47 -35.75
N GLU A 132 0.36 -18.97 -35.53
CA GLU A 132 -0.38 -19.82 -36.48
C GLU A 132 -1.19 -18.99 -37.48
N GLY A 133 -1.14 -17.65 -37.40
CA GLY A 133 -1.77 -16.71 -38.33
C GLY A 133 -3.22 -16.42 -38.05
N ARG A 134 -3.70 -16.60 -36.80
CA ARG A 134 -5.01 -16.10 -36.36
C ARG A 134 -4.89 -14.62 -36.02
N THR A 135 -5.92 -13.85 -36.35
CA THR A 135 -5.93 -12.43 -36.03
C THR A 135 -6.35 -12.20 -34.57
N ILE A 136 -5.59 -11.40 -33.83
CA ILE A 136 -6.00 -10.91 -32.51
C ILE A 136 -6.91 -9.71 -32.75
N TYR A 137 -8.17 -9.83 -32.36
CA TYR A 137 -9.13 -8.76 -32.47
C TYR A 137 -9.31 -8.03 -31.13
N GLY A 138 -9.56 -6.72 -31.23
CA GLY A 138 -10.01 -5.89 -30.14
C GLY A 138 -11.21 -5.06 -30.57
N ILE A 139 -11.99 -4.61 -29.61
CA ILE A 139 -13.11 -3.71 -29.85
C ILE A 139 -12.91 -2.41 -29.10
N LYS A 140 -13.02 -1.29 -29.81
CA LYS A 140 -13.06 0.05 -29.22
C LYS A 140 -14.51 0.40 -28.88
N VAL A 141 -14.72 0.98 -27.67
CA VAL A 141 -16.02 1.57 -27.25
C VAL A 141 -15.77 3.02 -26.83
N SER A 142 -16.50 3.96 -27.46
CA SER A 142 -16.44 5.41 -27.21
C SER A 142 -17.62 6.07 -27.91
N ASP A 143 -18.11 7.21 -27.46
CA ASP A 143 -19.21 7.93 -28.10
C ASP A 143 -18.90 8.40 -29.53
N ASN A 144 -17.63 8.62 -29.84
CA ASN A 144 -17.09 8.97 -31.15
C ASN A 144 -16.11 7.95 -31.69
N VAL A 145 -16.48 6.69 -31.77
CA VAL A 145 -15.60 5.55 -32.04
C VAL A 145 -14.67 5.70 -33.26
N ALA A 146 -15.11 6.42 -34.30
CA ALA A 146 -14.36 6.66 -35.54
C ALA A 146 -13.26 7.75 -35.39
N THR A 147 -13.21 8.45 -34.27
CA THR A 147 -12.30 9.56 -34.00
C THR A 147 -11.39 9.20 -32.83
N THR A 148 -10.16 9.63 -32.86
CA THR A 148 -9.29 9.62 -31.68
C THR A 148 -9.46 10.94 -30.95
N GLU A 149 -9.93 10.91 -29.73
CA GLU A 149 -10.20 12.08 -28.90
C GLU A 149 -9.10 12.28 -27.84
N ASP A 150 -9.06 13.47 -27.25
CA ASP A 150 -8.15 13.76 -26.13
C ASP A 150 -8.80 13.31 -24.81
N GLU A 151 -9.04 12.00 -24.74
CA GLU A 151 -9.70 11.32 -23.63
C GLU A 151 -8.78 10.24 -23.04
N PRO A 152 -8.91 9.96 -21.74
CA PRO A 152 -8.19 8.85 -21.12
C PRO A 152 -8.62 7.52 -21.73
N ARG A 153 -7.65 6.63 -21.89
CA ARG A 153 -7.84 5.31 -22.51
C ARG A 153 -7.66 4.20 -21.53
N VAL A 154 -8.58 3.26 -21.58
CA VAL A 154 -8.66 2.09 -20.72
C VAL A 154 -8.43 0.84 -21.55
N LEU A 155 -7.56 -0.07 -21.09
CA LEU A 155 -7.24 -1.31 -21.78
C LEU A 155 -7.64 -2.52 -20.93
N TYR A 156 -8.50 -3.39 -21.47
CA TYR A 156 -8.81 -4.68 -20.85
C TYR A 156 -8.34 -5.83 -21.73
N ILE A 157 -7.52 -6.72 -21.15
CA ILE A 157 -6.94 -7.87 -21.84
C ILE A 157 -7.35 -9.15 -21.12
N GLY A 158 -7.92 -10.09 -21.88
CA GLY A 158 -8.12 -11.47 -21.42
C GLY A 158 -7.17 -12.44 -22.10
N MET A 159 -7.00 -13.59 -21.46
CA MET A 159 -6.39 -14.77 -22.05
C MET A 159 -4.93 -14.59 -22.53
N HIS A 160 -4.05 -14.17 -21.64
CA HIS A 160 -2.61 -14.39 -21.86
C HIS A 160 -2.30 -15.89 -21.84
N HIS A 161 -2.90 -16.61 -20.90
CA HIS A 161 -2.73 -18.06 -20.76
C HIS A 161 -3.99 -18.78 -21.26
N ALA A 162 -3.78 -19.71 -22.17
CA ALA A 162 -4.87 -20.31 -22.94
C ALA A 162 -5.86 -21.15 -22.13
N ARG A 163 -5.41 -21.73 -21.00
CA ARG A 163 -6.24 -22.56 -20.10
C ARG A 163 -7.13 -21.75 -19.17
N GLU A 164 -6.85 -20.45 -19.02
CA GLU A 164 -7.58 -19.54 -18.11
C GLU A 164 -8.85 -19.00 -18.79
N ILE A 165 -9.74 -19.89 -19.20
CA ILE A 165 -10.85 -19.59 -20.10
C ILE A 165 -11.87 -18.58 -19.57
N ILE A 166 -12.05 -18.49 -18.23
CA ILE A 166 -12.92 -17.47 -17.60
C ILE A 166 -12.49 -16.04 -17.95
N THR A 167 -11.20 -15.86 -18.23
CA THR A 167 -10.61 -14.54 -18.49
C THR A 167 -11.02 -13.94 -19.83
N THR A 168 -11.63 -14.70 -20.72
CA THR A 168 -12.29 -14.23 -21.94
C THR A 168 -13.69 -13.69 -21.64
N GLU A 169 -14.40 -14.35 -20.73
CA GLU A 169 -15.81 -14.03 -20.42
C GLU A 169 -15.95 -12.67 -19.74
N ILE A 170 -14.97 -12.28 -18.90
CA ILE A 170 -15.04 -11.03 -18.14
C ILE A 170 -14.96 -9.79 -19.03
N PRO A 171 -13.95 -9.63 -19.93
CA PRO A 171 -13.94 -8.52 -20.88
C PRO A 171 -15.18 -8.46 -21.80
N LEU A 172 -15.70 -9.62 -22.23
CA LEU A 172 -16.96 -9.68 -22.99
C LEU A 172 -18.14 -9.18 -22.15
N TYR A 173 -18.24 -9.61 -20.90
CA TYR A 173 -19.31 -9.16 -20.01
C TYR A 173 -19.27 -7.65 -19.76
N ILE A 174 -18.06 -7.09 -19.57
CA ILE A 174 -17.86 -5.64 -19.45
C ILE A 174 -18.29 -4.93 -20.73
N LEU A 175 -17.91 -5.45 -21.90
CA LEU A 175 -18.32 -4.92 -23.20
C LEU A 175 -19.84 -4.86 -23.32
N PHE A 176 -20.54 -5.98 -23.07
CA PHE A 176 -22.01 -6.03 -23.09
C PHE A 176 -22.60 -5.00 -22.12
N HIS A 177 -22.06 -4.90 -20.91
CA HIS A 177 -22.56 -3.97 -19.92
C HIS A 177 -22.43 -2.50 -20.38
N LEU A 178 -21.30 -2.13 -20.96
CA LEU A 178 -21.07 -0.77 -21.48
C LEU A 178 -22.09 -0.42 -22.58
N VAL A 179 -22.26 -1.30 -23.57
CA VAL A 179 -23.09 -0.98 -24.74
C VAL A 179 -24.60 -1.05 -24.46
N ASP A 180 -25.04 -1.99 -23.62
CA ASP A 180 -26.47 -2.17 -23.31
C ASP A 180 -27.00 -1.09 -22.37
N ASN A 181 -26.13 -0.47 -21.57
CA ASN A 181 -26.50 0.56 -20.62
C ASN A 181 -26.16 1.99 -21.09
N TYR A 182 -25.44 2.14 -22.20
CA TYR A 182 -25.18 3.45 -22.80
C TYR A 182 -26.47 4.17 -23.16
N GLY A 183 -26.60 5.43 -22.75
CA GLY A 183 -27.80 6.25 -22.93
C GLY A 183 -28.93 5.95 -21.93
N SER A 184 -28.84 4.90 -21.12
CA SER A 184 -29.85 4.52 -20.13
C SER A 184 -29.36 4.63 -18.68
N ASP A 185 -28.12 4.23 -18.42
CA ASP A 185 -27.45 4.43 -17.13
C ASP A 185 -26.57 5.68 -17.19
N PRO A 186 -26.76 6.68 -16.29
CA PRO A 186 -25.97 7.92 -16.32
C PRO A 186 -24.47 7.71 -16.14
N ARG A 187 -24.04 6.78 -15.26
CA ARG A 187 -22.63 6.48 -15.04
C ARG A 187 -21.97 5.84 -16.25
N ILE A 188 -22.62 4.85 -16.83
CA ILE A 188 -22.11 4.17 -18.03
C ILE A 188 -22.08 5.14 -19.22
N THR A 189 -23.09 5.99 -19.34
CA THR A 189 -23.13 7.02 -20.38
C THR A 189 -21.99 8.02 -20.22
N ASP A 190 -21.70 8.44 -18.98
CA ASP A 190 -20.59 9.33 -18.68
C ASP A 190 -19.24 8.67 -18.99
N LEU A 191 -19.04 7.41 -18.57
CA LEU A 191 -17.82 6.66 -18.85
C LEU A 191 -17.56 6.55 -20.36
N VAL A 192 -18.56 6.16 -21.16
CA VAL A 192 -18.41 6.00 -22.62
C VAL A 192 -18.24 7.35 -23.35
N ASN A 193 -18.79 8.43 -22.79
CA ASN A 193 -18.66 9.78 -23.36
C ASN A 193 -17.33 10.47 -23.04
N ASN A 194 -16.60 9.99 -22.01
CA ASN A 194 -15.40 10.66 -21.53
C ASN A 194 -14.19 9.71 -21.46
N ARG A 195 -14.29 8.51 -22.02
CA ARG A 195 -13.24 7.48 -22.05
C ARG A 195 -13.25 6.70 -23.35
N GLU A 196 -12.10 6.32 -23.85
CA GLU A 196 -11.96 5.34 -24.92
C GLU A 196 -11.59 3.97 -24.33
N PHE A 197 -12.50 3.00 -24.40
CA PHE A 197 -12.23 1.63 -23.96
C PHE A 197 -11.69 0.79 -25.13
N TYR A 198 -10.61 0.05 -24.87
CA TYR A 198 -10.06 -0.95 -25.77
C TYR A 198 -10.12 -2.31 -25.07
N ILE A 199 -10.87 -3.24 -25.64
CA ILE A 199 -11.15 -4.54 -25.03
C ILE A 199 -10.65 -5.64 -25.94
N ILE A 200 -9.74 -6.48 -25.47
CA ILE A 200 -9.12 -7.60 -26.16
C ILE A 200 -9.46 -8.88 -25.38
N PRO A 201 -10.58 -9.55 -25.65
CA PRO A 201 -11.02 -10.69 -24.86
C PRO A 201 -10.11 -11.93 -24.98
N CYS A 202 -9.40 -12.09 -26.11
CA CYS A 202 -8.58 -13.24 -26.39
C CYS A 202 -7.25 -12.84 -27.03
N LEU A 203 -6.19 -12.67 -26.19
CA LEU A 203 -4.84 -12.35 -26.66
C LEU A 203 -4.10 -13.54 -27.26
N ASN A 204 -4.44 -14.77 -26.83
CA ASN A 204 -3.77 -16.01 -27.22
C ASN A 204 -4.72 -16.97 -27.96
N PRO A 205 -5.20 -16.58 -29.17
CA PRO A 205 -6.16 -17.40 -29.92
C PRO A 205 -5.59 -18.79 -30.33
N ASP A 206 -4.29 -18.89 -30.63
CA ASP A 206 -3.68 -20.18 -30.99
C ASP A 206 -3.69 -21.15 -29.80
N GLY A 207 -3.38 -20.63 -28.61
CA GLY A 207 -3.45 -21.41 -27.38
C GLY A 207 -4.90 -21.81 -27.04
N ARG A 208 -5.85 -20.88 -27.18
CA ARG A 208 -7.29 -21.13 -26.93
C ARG A 208 -7.83 -22.24 -27.82
N GLU A 209 -7.57 -22.16 -29.11
CA GLU A 209 -7.93 -23.19 -30.09
C GLU A 209 -7.32 -24.55 -29.73
N TYR A 210 -6.06 -24.55 -29.26
CA TYR A 210 -5.40 -25.77 -28.85
C TYR A 210 -6.05 -26.39 -27.60
N VAL A 211 -6.45 -25.59 -26.63
CA VAL A 211 -7.18 -26.04 -25.42
C VAL A 211 -8.51 -26.68 -25.79
N GLU A 212 -9.25 -26.13 -26.73
CA GLU A 212 -10.56 -26.69 -27.18
C GLU A 212 -10.44 -28.14 -27.67
N HIS A 213 -9.29 -28.54 -28.19
CA HIS A 213 -9.09 -29.85 -28.80
C HIS A 213 -8.25 -30.82 -27.98
N THR A 214 -7.40 -30.31 -27.05
CA THR A 214 -6.38 -31.11 -26.40
C THR A 214 -6.40 -31.06 -24.87
N GLY A 215 -7.12 -30.15 -24.27
CA GLY A 215 -7.15 -29.94 -22.81
C GLY A 215 -6.18 -28.89 -22.30
N ASP A 216 -5.64 -29.09 -21.10
CA ASP A 216 -4.86 -28.07 -20.39
C ASP A 216 -3.59 -27.61 -21.15
N TRP A 217 -3.54 -26.32 -21.50
CA TRP A 217 -2.42 -25.65 -22.17
C TRP A 217 -2.31 -24.19 -21.74
N ARG A 218 -1.12 -23.76 -21.31
CA ARG A 218 -0.86 -22.39 -20.82
C ARG A 218 -0.35 -21.43 -21.90
N LYS A 219 0.69 -21.84 -22.62
CA LYS A 219 1.54 -20.99 -23.51
C LYS A 219 0.85 -20.65 -24.83
N ASN A 220 1.50 -19.84 -25.68
CA ASN A 220 1.10 -19.72 -27.08
C ASN A 220 1.52 -20.98 -27.88
N ARG A 221 1.48 -20.93 -29.23
CA ARG A 221 1.74 -22.11 -30.07
C ARG A 221 3.01 -21.99 -30.93
N ARG A 222 3.98 -21.17 -30.51
CA ARG A 222 5.29 -21.10 -31.16
C ARG A 222 5.93 -22.49 -31.26
N ASN A 223 6.41 -22.86 -32.47
CA ASN A 223 7.31 -24.00 -32.63
C ASN A 223 8.74 -23.61 -32.26
N ASN A 224 9.29 -24.15 -31.20
CA ASN A 224 10.64 -23.82 -30.71
C ASN A 224 11.76 -24.49 -31.52
N GLY A 225 11.42 -25.44 -32.40
CA GLY A 225 12.37 -26.09 -33.31
C GLY A 225 13.16 -27.26 -32.71
N ASP A 226 12.96 -27.57 -31.45
CA ASP A 226 13.59 -28.65 -30.68
C ASP A 226 12.60 -29.79 -30.33
N GLY A 227 11.36 -29.64 -30.78
CA GLY A 227 10.25 -30.58 -30.48
C GLY A 227 9.31 -30.07 -29.38
N THR A 228 9.67 -28.97 -28.73
CA THR A 228 8.79 -28.26 -27.77
C THR A 228 7.98 -27.17 -28.44
N TYR A 229 6.92 -26.71 -27.78
CA TYR A 229 6.04 -25.66 -28.26
C TYR A 229 5.76 -24.64 -27.16
N GLY A 230 5.50 -23.40 -27.58
CA GLY A 230 4.95 -22.32 -26.80
C GLY A 230 5.98 -21.49 -26.04
N VAL A 231 5.59 -20.25 -25.82
CA VAL A 231 6.21 -19.24 -24.95
C VAL A 231 5.14 -18.75 -24.00
N ASP A 232 5.48 -18.54 -22.75
CA ASP A 232 4.63 -17.88 -21.77
C ASP A 232 4.52 -16.39 -22.14
N LEU A 233 3.37 -15.95 -22.61
CA LEU A 233 3.16 -14.56 -23.06
C LEU A 233 3.36 -13.57 -21.92
N ASN A 234 2.99 -13.94 -20.67
CA ASN A 234 3.19 -13.10 -19.48
C ASN A 234 4.59 -13.24 -18.86
N ARG A 235 5.57 -13.69 -19.63
CA ARG A 235 7.01 -13.67 -19.36
C ARG A 235 7.80 -13.08 -20.54
N ASN A 236 7.11 -12.61 -21.60
CA ASN A 236 7.75 -12.21 -22.87
C ASN A 236 7.76 -10.69 -23.11
N TYR A 237 7.26 -9.86 -22.18
CA TYR A 237 7.35 -8.40 -22.26
C TYR A 237 8.77 -7.91 -21.97
N GLY A 238 9.15 -6.74 -22.54
CA GLY A 238 10.55 -6.34 -22.59
C GLY A 238 11.15 -5.78 -21.30
N TYR A 239 10.34 -5.22 -20.39
CA TYR A 239 10.83 -4.66 -19.13
C TYR A 239 11.27 -5.77 -18.19
N MET A 240 12.52 -5.69 -17.70
CA MET A 240 13.15 -6.72 -16.85
C MET A 240 13.04 -8.15 -17.40
N TRP A 241 12.88 -8.31 -18.72
CA TRP A 241 12.86 -9.63 -19.36
C TRP A 241 14.16 -10.38 -19.08
N GLY A 242 14.04 -11.62 -18.59
CA GLY A 242 15.19 -12.45 -18.26
C GLY A 242 16.04 -11.89 -17.12
N TYR A 243 15.46 -11.10 -16.20
CA TYR A 243 16.12 -10.56 -15.02
C TYR A 243 16.82 -11.65 -14.22
N ASP A 244 16.14 -12.77 -14.01
CA ASP A 244 16.71 -13.99 -13.45
C ASP A 244 16.01 -15.25 -14.01
N ASP A 245 16.49 -16.43 -13.58
CA ASP A 245 15.91 -17.71 -13.97
C ASP A 245 14.93 -18.28 -12.89
N SER A 246 14.55 -17.45 -11.91
CA SER A 246 13.56 -17.79 -10.88
C SER A 246 12.17 -17.26 -11.24
N GLY A 247 12.10 -16.04 -11.78
CA GLY A 247 10.84 -15.39 -12.19
C GLY A 247 10.38 -15.77 -13.60
N SER A 248 11.23 -16.43 -14.41
CA SER A 248 10.91 -17.00 -15.72
C SER A 248 11.96 -18.02 -16.15
N SER A 249 11.62 -18.96 -17.02
CA SER A 249 12.55 -19.99 -17.46
C SER A 249 13.21 -19.68 -18.82
N PRO A 250 14.49 -19.98 -18.99
CA PRO A 250 15.15 -19.99 -20.30
C PRO A 250 14.91 -21.30 -21.11
N ASN A 251 14.30 -22.33 -20.50
CA ASN A 251 14.13 -23.64 -21.10
C ASN A 251 12.82 -23.70 -21.91
N THR A 252 12.89 -24.14 -23.15
CA THR A 252 11.76 -24.20 -24.09
C THR A 252 10.64 -25.15 -23.64
N GLY A 253 10.98 -26.19 -22.84
CA GLY A 253 10.04 -27.18 -22.33
C GLY A 253 9.23 -26.72 -21.12
N ASP A 254 9.67 -25.67 -20.43
CA ASP A 254 9.06 -25.21 -19.20
C ASP A 254 7.80 -24.37 -19.47
N GLU A 255 6.85 -24.36 -18.56
CA GLU A 255 5.60 -23.63 -18.73
C GLU A 255 5.79 -22.11 -18.61
N THR A 256 6.82 -21.66 -17.87
CA THR A 256 7.20 -20.24 -17.75
C THR A 256 8.30 -19.83 -18.76
N TYR A 257 8.47 -20.57 -19.86
CA TYR A 257 9.46 -20.25 -20.90
C TYR A 257 9.22 -18.86 -21.48
N ARG A 258 10.20 -17.95 -21.26
CA ARG A 258 10.14 -16.52 -21.59
C ARG A 258 10.38 -16.15 -23.05
N GLY A 259 10.62 -17.15 -23.91
CA GLY A 259 11.02 -16.90 -25.30
C GLY A 259 12.50 -16.56 -25.45
N PRO A 260 13.01 -16.46 -26.71
CA PRO A 260 14.42 -16.20 -26.98
C PRO A 260 14.88 -14.75 -26.71
N TYR A 261 13.96 -13.79 -26.66
CA TYR A 261 14.19 -12.37 -26.30
C TYR A 261 12.84 -11.72 -25.97
N GLY A 262 12.88 -10.60 -25.27
CA GLY A 262 11.67 -9.85 -24.93
C GLY A 262 10.93 -9.40 -26.18
N PHE A 263 9.62 -9.59 -26.20
CA PHE A 263 8.78 -9.38 -27.38
C PHE A 263 9.16 -10.27 -28.58
N SER A 264 9.56 -11.50 -28.31
CA SER A 264 9.81 -12.47 -29.39
C SER A 264 8.52 -12.96 -30.04
N GLU A 265 7.39 -12.85 -29.33
CA GLU A 265 6.10 -13.39 -29.74
C GLU A 265 5.25 -12.34 -30.45
N PRO A 266 4.59 -12.69 -31.55
CA PRO A 266 3.75 -11.74 -32.29
C PRO A 266 2.58 -11.23 -31.42
N GLU A 267 2.06 -12.02 -30.51
CA GLU A 267 0.99 -11.66 -29.58
C GLU A 267 1.45 -10.52 -28.63
N THR A 268 2.63 -10.64 -28.03
CA THR A 268 3.16 -9.57 -27.16
C THR A 268 3.61 -8.34 -27.96
N GLN A 269 4.11 -8.54 -29.20
CA GLN A 269 4.39 -7.43 -30.13
C GLN A 269 3.11 -6.68 -30.52
N ALA A 270 1.98 -7.36 -30.67
CA ALA A 270 0.69 -6.73 -30.97
C ALA A 270 0.30 -5.74 -29.83
N ILE A 271 0.39 -6.16 -28.58
CA ILE A 271 0.14 -5.29 -27.42
C ILE A 271 1.17 -4.14 -27.36
N LYS A 272 2.45 -4.45 -27.58
CA LYS A 272 3.50 -3.43 -27.63
C LYS A 272 3.19 -2.36 -28.67
N ASN A 273 2.90 -2.75 -29.90
CA ASN A 273 2.62 -1.82 -31.00
C ASN A 273 1.36 -0.99 -30.73
N LEU A 274 0.33 -1.60 -30.14
CA LEU A 274 -0.89 -0.91 -29.73
C LEU A 274 -0.58 0.17 -28.67
N CYS A 275 0.13 -0.18 -27.61
CA CYS A 275 0.45 0.75 -26.51
C CYS A 275 1.46 1.83 -26.89
N GLU A 276 2.33 1.59 -27.90
CA GLU A 276 3.23 2.61 -28.44
C GLU A 276 2.52 3.56 -29.41
N ALA A 277 1.47 3.09 -30.09
CA ALA A 277 0.66 3.92 -30.98
C ALA A 277 -0.44 4.69 -30.22
N ILE A 278 -0.99 4.12 -29.16
CA ILE A 278 -2.12 4.64 -28.37
C ILE A 278 -1.66 4.68 -26.91
N GLN A 279 -1.65 5.88 -26.31
CA GLN A 279 -1.29 6.03 -24.91
C GLN A 279 -2.49 5.65 -24.03
N PHE A 280 -2.32 4.65 -23.18
CA PHE A 280 -3.30 4.23 -22.19
C PHE A 280 -3.01 4.87 -20.84
N SER A 281 -4.05 5.14 -20.06
CA SER A 281 -3.95 5.63 -18.68
C SER A 281 -4.01 4.49 -17.69
N THR A 282 -5.01 3.63 -17.84
CA THR A 282 -5.27 2.49 -16.96
C THR A 282 -5.51 1.21 -17.76
N GLY A 283 -5.33 0.05 -17.14
CA GLY A 283 -5.70 -1.21 -17.77
C GLY A 283 -5.65 -2.40 -16.83
N ILE A 284 -6.33 -3.47 -17.21
CA ILE A 284 -6.41 -4.73 -16.48
C ILE A 284 -6.05 -5.89 -17.39
N SER A 285 -5.19 -6.77 -16.91
CA SER A 285 -5.02 -8.13 -17.44
C SER A 285 -5.78 -9.11 -16.56
N TYR A 286 -6.72 -9.84 -17.16
CA TYR A 286 -7.45 -10.87 -16.47
C TYR A 286 -6.73 -12.21 -16.57
N HIS A 287 -6.49 -12.83 -15.43
CA HIS A 287 -5.90 -14.13 -15.23
C HIS A 287 -6.79 -15.00 -14.34
N SER A 288 -6.52 -16.25 -14.17
CA SER A 288 -7.10 -17.12 -13.15
C SER A 288 -6.04 -18.07 -12.62
N HIS A 289 -6.09 -18.42 -11.31
CA HIS A 289 -7.08 -18.04 -10.30
C HIS A 289 -6.38 -17.59 -9.02
N GLY A 290 -7.11 -16.94 -8.09
CA GLY A 290 -6.50 -16.62 -6.80
C GLY A 290 -7.31 -15.66 -5.93
N ASP A 291 -8.38 -15.04 -6.43
CA ASP A 291 -9.11 -13.93 -5.79
C ASP A 291 -8.16 -12.76 -5.46
N LEU A 292 -7.33 -12.35 -6.44
CA LEU A 292 -6.31 -11.32 -6.24
C LEU A 292 -6.50 -10.13 -7.19
N ILE A 293 -6.12 -8.94 -6.71
CA ILE A 293 -5.91 -7.74 -7.52
C ILE A 293 -4.48 -7.29 -7.25
N ILE A 294 -3.59 -7.53 -8.20
CA ILE A 294 -2.16 -7.36 -8.00
C ILE A 294 -1.53 -6.34 -8.96
N TYR A 295 -0.49 -5.65 -8.48
CA TYR A 295 0.14 -4.53 -9.16
C TYR A 295 1.67 -4.62 -9.17
N PRO A 296 2.36 -3.88 -10.10
CA PRO A 296 3.82 -3.92 -10.22
C PRO A 296 4.57 -3.43 -8.95
N TYR A 297 5.80 -3.89 -8.69
CA TYR A 297 6.58 -4.75 -9.59
C TYR A 297 6.49 -6.21 -9.21
N GLY A 298 6.56 -7.08 -10.25
CA GLY A 298 6.63 -8.52 -10.10
C GLY A 298 8.04 -9.10 -10.26
N TYR A 299 8.98 -8.44 -10.97
CA TYR A 299 10.28 -9.02 -11.28
C TYR A 299 11.18 -9.24 -10.05
N ASP A 300 11.02 -8.49 -8.99
CA ASP A 300 11.75 -8.59 -7.72
C ASP A 300 10.96 -7.88 -6.61
N TYR A 301 11.33 -8.07 -5.35
CA TYR A 301 10.75 -7.39 -4.18
C TYR A 301 11.12 -5.90 -4.14
N VAL A 302 10.82 -5.18 -5.19
CA VAL A 302 11.07 -3.75 -5.35
C VAL A 302 9.75 -2.99 -5.27
N VAL A 303 9.68 -2.04 -4.35
CA VAL A 303 8.51 -1.14 -4.23
C VAL A 303 8.56 -0.13 -5.38
N ASN A 304 7.47 0.00 -6.13
CA ASN A 304 7.37 1.01 -7.18
C ASN A 304 7.21 2.42 -6.60
N ASP A 305 7.47 3.42 -7.43
CA ASP A 305 7.49 4.84 -7.04
C ASP A 305 6.11 5.44 -6.72
N GLU A 306 5.01 4.73 -7.02
CA GLU A 306 3.63 5.11 -6.71
C GLU A 306 2.83 3.93 -6.12
N ALA A 307 3.48 3.14 -5.28
CA ALA A 307 2.87 1.96 -4.67
C ALA A 307 1.64 2.27 -3.81
N ASP A 308 1.57 3.45 -3.21
CA ASP A 308 0.42 3.93 -2.45
C ASP A 308 -0.80 4.19 -3.34
N VAL A 309 -0.59 4.75 -4.53
CA VAL A 309 -1.65 4.92 -5.54
C VAL A 309 -2.16 3.56 -5.99
N PHE A 310 -1.25 2.64 -6.36
CA PHE A 310 -1.63 1.29 -6.78
C PHE A 310 -2.40 0.54 -5.69
N GLN A 311 -1.92 0.59 -4.44
CA GLN A 311 -2.61 -0.08 -3.33
C GLN A 311 -4.04 0.45 -3.15
N ARG A 312 -4.22 1.78 -3.16
CA ARG A 312 -5.56 2.36 -3.00
C ARG A 312 -6.48 2.10 -4.18
N LEU A 313 -5.95 2.10 -5.42
CA LEU A 313 -6.73 1.70 -6.59
C LEU A 313 -7.18 0.24 -6.47
N ALA A 314 -6.27 -0.66 -6.12
CA ALA A 314 -6.57 -2.07 -5.91
C ALA A 314 -7.54 -2.29 -4.73
N ASP A 315 -7.38 -1.57 -3.61
CA ASP A 315 -8.32 -1.59 -2.48
C ASP A 315 -9.71 -1.11 -2.89
N SER A 316 -9.81 -0.04 -3.70
CA SER A 316 -11.09 0.46 -4.22
C SER A 316 -11.79 -0.58 -5.08
N MET A 317 -11.05 -1.30 -5.93
CA MET A 317 -11.56 -2.40 -6.73
C MET A 317 -12.02 -3.56 -5.84
N ALA A 318 -11.22 -3.92 -4.84
CA ALA A 318 -11.49 -5.03 -3.92
C ALA A 318 -12.76 -4.83 -3.06
N THR A 319 -13.25 -3.60 -2.90
CA THR A 319 -14.52 -3.35 -2.21
C THR A 319 -15.72 -4.03 -2.85
N PHE A 320 -15.63 -4.40 -4.14
CA PHE A 320 -16.73 -5.02 -4.88
C PHE A 320 -16.73 -6.54 -4.81
N ASN A 321 -15.57 -7.18 -4.70
CA ASN A 321 -15.43 -8.63 -4.78
C ASN A 321 -14.69 -9.26 -3.58
N ASN A 322 -14.16 -8.44 -2.67
CA ASN A 322 -13.35 -8.86 -1.51
C ASN A 322 -12.07 -9.64 -1.90
N TYR A 323 -11.53 -9.42 -3.09
CA TYR A 323 -10.25 -9.99 -3.49
C TYR A 323 -9.11 -9.36 -2.70
N HIS A 324 -8.03 -10.10 -2.54
CA HIS A 324 -6.84 -9.57 -1.88
C HIS A 324 -6.10 -8.58 -2.79
N ALA A 325 -5.83 -7.38 -2.29
CA ALA A 325 -5.11 -6.33 -3.01
C ALA A 325 -3.65 -6.24 -2.53
N GLY A 326 -2.68 -6.34 -3.45
CA GLY A 326 -1.26 -6.28 -3.08
C GLY A 326 -0.30 -6.28 -4.28
N PRO A 327 1.02 -6.23 -4.04
CA PRO A 327 2.01 -6.34 -5.10
C PRO A 327 2.04 -7.76 -5.69
N ILE A 328 2.43 -7.90 -6.96
CA ILE A 328 2.59 -9.22 -7.64
C ILE A 328 3.47 -10.16 -6.83
N THR A 329 4.47 -9.64 -6.13
CA THR A 329 5.38 -10.44 -5.30
C THR A 329 4.75 -11.09 -4.07
N ASP A 330 3.52 -10.72 -3.69
CA ASP A 330 2.75 -11.45 -2.69
C ASP A 330 2.40 -12.85 -3.18
N LEU A 331 2.26 -13.03 -4.50
CA LEU A 331 2.07 -14.33 -5.13
C LEU A 331 3.43 -15.04 -5.31
N TYR A 332 4.27 -14.54 -6.19
CA TYR A 332 5.68 -14.96 -6.41
C TYR A 332 6.37 -13.98 -7.38
N PRO A 333 7.72 -13.86 -7.35
CA PRO A 333 8.42 -13.07 -8.36
C PRO A 333 8.23 -13.62 -9.77
N ALA A 334 7.91 -12.71 -10.72
CA ALA A 334 7.69 -13.02 -12.13
C ALA A 334 8.29 -11.91 -13.00
N ASN A 335 9.30 -12.22 -13.83
CA ASN A 335 9.93 -11.21 -14.67
C ASN A 335 9.48 -11.30 -16.14
N GLY A 336 9.50 -10.15 -16.84
CA GLY A 336 8.98 -10.02 -18.21
C GLY A 336 7.45 -10.06 -18.29
N GLY A 337 6.75 -9.71 -17.21
CA GLY A 337 5.29 -9.60 -17.15
C GLY A 337 4.75 -8.32 -17.80
N THR A 338 3.46 -8.36 -18.11
CA THR A 338 2.72 -7.24 -18.72
C THR A 338 2.72 -6.02 -17.81
N ASP A 339 2.40 -6.21 -16.53
CA ASP A 339 2.27 -5.13 -15.55
C ASP A 339 3.58 -4.36 -15.38
N ASP A 340 4.70 -5.08 -15.23
CA ASP A 340 6.02 -4.48 -15.09
C ASP A 340 6.40 -3.66 -16.32
N TRP A 341 6.05 -4.12 -17.53
CA TRP A 341 6.29 -3.36 -18.75
C TRP A 341 5.35 -2.16 -18.88
N MET A 342 4.09 -2.31 -18.55
CA MET A 342 3.09 -1.24 -18.59
C MET A 342 3.49 -0.07 -17.68
N TRP A 343 4.01 -0.37 -16.50
CA TRP A 343 4.44 0.64 -15.54
C TRP A 343 5.91 1.08 -15.72
N GLY A 344 6.83 0.14 -15.92
CA GLY A 344 8.28 0.40 -15.88
C GLY A 344 8.88 0.96 -17.17
N GLU A 345 8.31 0.62 -18.35
CA GLU A 345 8.79 1.16 -19.64
C GLU A 345 8.33 2.60 -19.81
N ARG A 346 9.29 3.51 -20.00
CA ARG A 346 9.05 4.96 -20.12
C ARG A 346 9.77 5.61 -21.31
N GLY A 347 10.41 4.81 -22.14
CA GLY A 347 11.17 5.29 -23.30
C GLY A 347 10.38 5.28 -24.60
N THR A 348 9.40 4.38 -24.73
CA THR A 348 8.63 4.15 -25.95
C THR A 348 7.14 4.45 -25.78
N LYS A 349 6.66 4.53 -24.55
CA LYS A 349 5.29 4.88 -24.18
C LYS A 349 5.27 5.57 -22.83
N ASP A 350 4.16 6.21 -22.47
CA ASP A 350 3.90 6.68 -21.13
C ASP A 350 3.64 5.51 -20.18
N LYS A 351 3.78 5.75 -18.87
CA LYS A 351 3.42 4.77 -17.84
C LYS A 351 1.92 4.55 -17.84
N VAL A 352 1.51 3.30 -17.62
CA VAL A 352 0.10 2.90 -17.51
C VAL A 352 -0.10 2.31 -16.13
N TYR A 353 -1.10 2.79 -15.40
CA TYR A 353 -1.54 2.12 -14.18
C TYR A 353 -2.22 0.81 -14.60
N PHE A 354 -1.49 -0.28 -14.45
CA PHE A 354 -1.91 -1.57 -14.97
C PHE A 354 -1.89 -2.60 -13.84
N LEU A 355 -3.00 -3.35 -13.71
CA LEU A 355 -3.16 -4.37 -12.69
C LEU A 355 -3.50 -5.70 -13.32
N THR A 356 -3.10 -6.78 -12.65
CA THR A 356 -3.60 -8.12 -12.94
C THR A 356 -4.70 -8.47 -11.95
N VAL A 357 -5.80 -9.05 -12.46
CA VAL A 357 -6.86 -9.64 -11.65
C VAL A 357 -6.84 -11.14 -11.83
N GLU A 358 -6.54 -11.89 -10.76
CA GLU A 358 -6.62 -13.34 -10.70
C GLU A 358 -8.03 -13.75 -10.25
N VAL A 359 -8.85 -14.18 -11.20
CA VAL A 359 -10.30 -14.35 -11.05
C VAL A 359 -10.66 -15.69 -10.42
N GLY A 360 -11.46 -15.61 -9.34
CA GLY A 360 -12.05 -16.79 -8.70
C GLY A 360 -11.09 -17.57 -7.83
N ASP A 361 -11.61 -18.56 -7.13
CA ASP A 361 -10.88 -19.42 -6.21
C ASP A 361 -10.64 -20.84 -6.73
N GLU A 362 -11.14 -21.13 -7.94
CA GLU A 362 -10.98 -22.39 -8.63
C GLU A 362 -10.27 -22.23 -9.99
N PHE A 363 -9.45 -23.23 -10.35
CA PHE A 363 -8.66 -23.23 -11.59
C PHE A 363 -9.53 -23.37 -12.84
N TYR A 364 -10.59 -24.13 -12.76
CA TYR A 364 -11.56 -24.30 -13.85
C TYR A 364 -12.99 -24.13 -13.32
N PRO A 365 -13.50 -22.90 -13.22
CA PRO A 365 -14.86 -22.65 -12.75
C PRO A 365 -15.90 -23.41 -13.59
N SER A 366 -16.98 -23.84 -12.96
CA SER A 366 -18.10 -24.47 -13.68
C SER A 366 -18.86 -23.41 -14.51
N GLU A 367 -19.56 -23.84 -15.56
CA GLU A 367 -20.41 -22.92 -16.36
C GLU A 367 -21.41 -22.14 -15.51
N SER A 368 -21.90 -22.70 -14.42
CA SER A 368 -22.84 -22.03 -13.50
C SER A 368 -22.21 -20.87 -12.72
N GLU A 369 -20.89 -20.77 -12.67
CA GLU A 369 -20.16 -19.73 -11.96
C GLU A 369 -19.77 -18.56 -12.87
N ILE A 370 -19.78 -18.74 -14.20
CA ILE A 370 -19.38 -17.72 -15.18
C ILE A 370 -20.03 -16.35 -14.86
N LEU A 371 -21.38 -16.34 -14.77
CA LEU A 371 -22.10 -15.10 -14.54
C LEU A 371 -21.76 -14.45 -13.19
N THR A 372 -21.53 -15.25 -12.15
CA THR A 372 -21.15 -14.77 -10.83
C THR A 372 -19.78 -14.08 -10.90
N LEU A 373 -18.77 -14.78 -11.43
CA LEU A 373 -17.41 -14.26 -11.57
C LEU A 373 -17.35 -13.02 -12.48
N CYS A 374 -18.12 -13.00 -13.57
CA CYS A 374 -18.23 -11.83 -14.43
C CYS A 374 -18.85 -10.63 -13.67
N SER A 375 -19.93 -10.86 -12.93
CA SER A 375 -20.62 -9.79 -12.19
C SER A 375 -19.80 -9.23 -11.04
N GLU A 376 -19.01 -10.07 -10.34
CA GLU A 376 -18.12 -9.66 -9.26
C GLU A 376 -16.96 -8.78 -9.76
N ASN A 377 -16.51 -9.00 -11.01
CA ASN A 377 -15.41 -8.25 -11.60
C ASN A 377 -15.85 -7.02 -12.41
N LEU A 378 -17.15 -6.79 -12.59
CA LEU A 378 -17.68 -5.60 -13.27
C LEU A 378 -17.41 -4.33 -12.44
N GLY A 379 -17.77 -4.33 -11.16
CA GLY A 379 -17.54 -3.19 -10.26
C GLY A 379 -16.09 -2.72 -10.21
N PRO A 380 -15.13 -3.65 -9.99
CA PRO A 380 -13.70 -3.37 -10.10
C PRO A 380 -13.28 -2.70 -11.41
N ALA A 381 -13.73 -3.23 -12.56
CA ALA A 381 -13.39 -2.66 -13.86
C ALA A 381 -13.94 -1.23 -14.03
N LEU A 382 -15.19 -0.99 -13.66
CA LEU A 382 -15.82 0.32 -13.81
C LEU A 382 -15.20 1.36 -12.86
N VAL A 383 -14.92 1.02 -11.61
CA VAL A 383 -14.28 1.97 -10.67
C VAL A 383 -12.85 2.30 -11.11
N PHE A 384 -12.13 1.35 -11.66
CA PHE A 384 -10.80 1.60 -12.18
C PHE A 384 -10.82 2.49 -13.43
N ALA A 385 -11.86 2.35 -14.29
CA ALA A 385 -12.08 3.24 -15.42
C ALA A 385 -12.48 4.67 -14.98
N ASP A 386 -13.18 4.84 -13.86
CA ASP A 386 -13.49 6.16 -13.30
C ASP A 386 -12.23 6.98 -13.01
N TYR A 387 -11.15 6.31 -12.56
CA TYR A 387 -9.85 6.94 -12.27
C TYR A 387 -8.94 7.11 -13.50
N ALA A 388 -9.36 6.73 -14.70
CA ALA A 388 -8.48 6.76 -15.87
C ALA A 388 -8.04 8.17 -16.29
N ASP A 389 -8.78 9.22 -15.98
CA ASP A 389 -8.41 10.62 -16.21
C ASP A 389 -7.29 11.08 -15.27
N GLU A 390 -7.30 10.65 -14.03
CA GLU A 390 -6.29 10.97 -13.03
C GLU A 390 -6.25 9.90 -11.94
N PRO A 391 -5.45 8.83 -12.11
CA PRO A 391 -5.37 7.72 -11.15
C PRO A 391 -4.95 8.14 -9.73
N ARG A 392 -4.18 9.23 -9.61
CA ARG A 392 -3.76 9.76 -8.31
C ARG A 392 -4.89 10.38 -7.50
N ARG A 393 -6.06 10.66 -8.10
CA ARG A 393 -7.26 11.09 -7.36
C ARG A 393 -7.75 10.06 -6.33
N VAL A 394 -7.26 8.84 -6.39
CA VAL A 394 -7.52 7.85 -5.34
C VAL A 394 -6.87 8.20 -4.00
N LEU A 395 -5.84 9.04 -4.02
CA LEU A 395 -5.22 9.57 -2.80
C LEU A 395 -6.06 10.74 -2.27
N PRO A 396 -6.17 10.92 -0.95
CA PRO A 396 -6.74 12.13 -0.38
C PRO A 396 -5.85 13.34 -0.71
N PRO A 397 -6.36 14.58 -0.61
CA PRO A 397 -5.56 15.79 -0.78
C PRO A 397 -4.34 15.81 0.13
N VAL A 398 -3.31 16.55 -0.29
CA VAL A 398 -2.12 16.78 0.54
C VAL A 398 -2.52 17.44 1.86
N VAL A 399 -1.91 16.98 2.96
CA VAL A 399 -2.15 17.54 4.29
C VAL A 399 -1.71 19.02 4.31
N PRO A 400 -2.59 19.98 4.70
CA PRO A 400 -2.22 21.38 4.79
C PRO A 400 -1.16 21.63 5.88
N SER A 401 -0.46 22.75 5.79
CA SER A 401 0.47 23.23 6.81
C SER A 401 -0.08 24.48 7.45
N LEU A 402 -0.30 24.48 8.76
CA LEU A 402 -0.68 25.67 9.51
C LEU A 402 0.44 26.69 9.49
N ASP A 403 0.10 27.96 9.36
CA ASP A 403 1.03 29.07 9.57
C ASP A 403 1.26 29.26 11.07
N PRO A 404 2.48 29.64 11.49
CA PRO A 404 2.76 29.94 12.90
C PRO A 404 1.85 31.06 13.42
N MET A 405 1.24 30.85 14.57
CA MET A 405 0.33 31.79 15.18
C MET A 405 1.03 32.71 16.19
N SER A 406 0.46 33.88 16.40
CA SER A 406 0.90 34.82 17.44
C SER A 406 -0.19 34.99 18.48
N ASP A 407 0.21 35.10 19.75
CA ASP A 407 -0.70 35.28 20.88
C ASP A 407 -1.71 36.40 20.66
N SER A 408 -2.93 36.22 21.16
CA SER A 408 -4.02 37.19 21.06
C SER A 408 -4.30 37.87 22.39
N ASP A 409 -4.43 39.22 22.37
CA ASP A 409 -4.74 40.03 23.55
C ASP A 409 -6.26 40.21 23.78
N ASP A 410 -7.10 39.91 22.79
CA ASP A 410 -8.53 40.20 22.79
C ASP A 410 -9.41 39.01 22.43
N GLY A 411 -8.81 37.83 22.23
CA GLY A 411 -9.50 36.61 21.84
C GLY A 411 -9.99 36.61 20.40
N ASN A 412 -9.47 37.52 19.56
CA ASN A 412 -9.76 37.54 18.13
C ASN A 412 -8.47 37.34 17.34
N TYR A 413 -8.46 36.33 16.45
CA TYR A 413 -7.32 36.02 15.60
C TYR A 413 -7.74 35.19 14.40
N THR A 414 -6.85 35.12 13.43
CA THR A 414 -7.04 34.32 12.24
C THR A 414 -6.12 33.08 12.30
N VAL A 415 -6.66 31.90 12.15
CA VAL A 415 -5.91 30.67 11.90
C VAL A 415 -5.80 30.53 10.39
N SER A 416 -4.58 30.53 9.86
CA SER A 416 -4.31 30.40 8.44
C SER A 416 -3.42 29.19 8.15
N TRP A 417 -3.50 28.70 6.93
CA TRP A 417 -2.72 27.57 6.46
C TRP A 417 -2.41 27.72 4.98
N SER A 418 -1.51 26.89 4.51
CA SER A 418 -1.20 26.74 3.10
C SER A 418 -1.21 25.28 2.71
N THR A 419 -1.67 25.01 1.49
CA THR A 419 -1.50 23.69 0.91
C THR A 419 -0.07 23.59 0.34
N PRO A 420 0.76 22.63 0.77
CA PRO A 420 2.10 22.47 0.21
C PRO A 420 2.03 22.31 -1.29
N SER A 421 2.85 23.05 -2.01
CA SER A 421 3.02 23.23 -3.45
C SER A 421 2.29 22.24 -4.37
N PRO A 422 1.61 22.72 -5.41
CA PRO A 422 0.22 22.50 -5.70
C PRO A 422 -0.03 21.02 -5.91
N ASP A 423 -0.90 20.45 -5.11
CA ASP A 423 -1.62 19.27 -5.55
C ASP A 423 -2.58 19.70 -6.66
N THR A 424 -2.01 19.84 -7.86
CA THR A 424 -2.80 20.13 -9.05
C THR A 424 -3.60 18.93 -9.50
N LEU A 425 -3.32 17.75 -8.93
CA LEU A 425 -3.88 16.47 -9.35
C LEU A 425 -5.11 16.11 -8.52
N ASN A 426 -5.07 16.42 -7.21
CA ASN A 426 -6.22 16.24 -6.32
C ASN A 426 -6.39 17.45 -5.39
N PRO A 427 -6.88 18.60 -5.92
CA PRO A 427 -6.94 19.84 -5.16
C PRO A 427 -8.00 19.75 -4.05
N ALA A 428 -7.65 20.32 -2.89
CA ALA A 428 -8.61 20.54 -1.84
C ALA A 428 -9.73 21.49 -2.29
N VAL A 429 -10.98 21.12 -2.06
CA VAL A 429 -12.16 21.96 -2.32
C VAL A 429 -12.72 22.58 -1.06
N LYS A 430 -12.43 21.97 0.11
CA LYS A 430 -12.83 22.49 1.42
C LYS A 430 -11.87 22.00 2.51
N TYR A 431 -11.95 22.62 3.69
CA TYR A 431 -11.12 22.32 4.84
C TYR A 431 -11.97 22.13 6.09
N ALA A 432 -11.45 21.36 7.04
CA ALA A 432 -11.98 21.27 8.40
C ALA A 432 -10.92 21.77 9.38
N LEU A 433 -11.30 22.70 10.26
CA LEU A 433 -10.46 23.19 11.34
C LEU A 433 -10.90 22.57 12.66
N THR A 434 -9.97 21.92 13.34
CA THR A 434 -10.18 21.29 14.65
C THR A 434 -9.46 22.13 15.72
N GLU A 435 -10.19 22.47 16.78
CA GLU A 435 -9.66 23.09 18.00
C GLU A 435 -9.55 22.07 19.12
N ARG A 436 -8.46 22.15 19.90
CA ARG A 436 -8.25 21.31 21.08
C ARG A 436 -7.80 22.15 22.26
N ILE A 437 -8.15 21.72 23.48
CA ILE A 437 -7.86 22.41 24.72
C ILE A 437 -7.35 21.40 25.75
N GLY A 438 -6.40 21.84 26.60
CA GLY A 438 -5.94 21.10 27.76
C GLY A 438 -5.25 19.77 27.40
N PRO A 439 -4.12 19.79 26.66
CA PRO A 439 -3.38 18.57 26.35
C PRO A 439 -2.86 17.92 27.62
N SER A 440 -3.01 16.63 27.72
CA SER A 440 -2.46 15.80 28.80
C SER A 440 -1.91 14.48 28.25
N ARG A 441 -1.02 13.86 29.01
CA ARG A 441 -0.45 12.56 28.67
C ARG A 441 -0.94 11.55 29.69
N ILE A 442 -1.62 10.54 29.22
CA ILE A 442 -2.22 9.50 30.05
C ILE A 442 -1.56 8.15 29.77
N LEU A 443 -1.71 7.25 30.73
CA LEU A 443 -1.55 5.81 30.53
C LEU A 443 -2.89 5.28 30.02
N ASP A 444 -2.91 4.66 28.84
CA ASP A 444 -4.05 3.89 28.37
C ASP A 444 -3.88 2.45 28.85
N ASP A 445 -4.71 2.05 29.77
CA ASP A 445 -4.72 0.70 30.37
C ASP A 445 -5.49 -0.32 29.52
N CYS A 446 -5.86 0.05 28.29
CA CYS A 446 -6.60 -0.78 27.33
C CYS A 446 -7.92 -1.35 27.88
N GLU A 447 -8.56 -0.61 28.80
CA GLU A 447 -9.82 -1.00 29.43
C GLU A 447 -11.01 -0.26 28.81
N GLY A 448 -11.94 -0.96 28.26
CA GLY A 448 -13.26 -0.44 27.90
C GLY A 448 -13.47 -0.10 26.43
N ASP A 449 -12.70 0.77 25.79
CA ASP A 449 -12.98 1.17 24.41
C ASP A 449 -11.73 1.61 23.60
N TRP A 450 -11.97 2.17 22.44
CA TRP A 450 -10.96 2.67 21.50
C TRP A 450 -10.96 4.21 21.43
N ALA A 451 -11.24 4.90 22.51
CA ALA A 451 -11.45 6.36 22.51
C ALA A 451 -10.24 7.14 21.95
N HIS A 452 -9.03 6.65 22.19
CA HIS A 452 -7.77 7.29 21.79
C HIS A 452 -7.20 6.74 20.49
N TRP A 453 -7.88 5.76 19.84
CA TRP A 453 -7.33 4.97 18.76
C TRP A 453 -8.22 4.92 17.51
N ILE A 454 -7.61 4.92 16.35
CA ILE A 454 -8.20 4.47 15.10
C ILE A 454 -7.67 3.07 14.85
N LYS A 455 -8.57 2.11 14.62
CA LYS A 455 -8.20 0.69 14.46
C LYS A 455 -8.74 0.09 13.18
N ASP A 456 -8.00 -0.89 12.69
CA ASP A 456 -8.43 -1.82 11.65
C ASP A 456 -8.11 -3.24 12.09
N LEU A 457 -9.12 -4.11 12.14
CA LEU A 457 -9.08 -5.54 12.52
C LEU A 457 -8.57 -5.87 13.94
N TRP A 458 -7.99 -4.94 14.69
CA TRP A 458 -7.63 -5.17 16.10
C TRP A 458 -8.87 -5.25 16.99
N GLN A 459 -8.78 -6.03 18.05
CA GLN A 459 -9.90 -6.35 18.94
C GLN A 459 -9.54 -6.14 20.40
N LEU A 460 -10.52 -5.75 21.20
CA LEU A 460 -10.41 -5.78 22.65
C LEU A 460 -10.70 -7.21 23.13
N ARG A 461 -9.81 -7.78 23.96
CA ARG A 461 -9.89 -9.17 24.42
C ARG A 461 -9.57 -9.29 25.91
N ASN A 462 -10.17 -10.29 26.55
CA ASN A 462 -10.00 -10.62 27.96
C ASN A 462 -9.35 -12.00 28.18
N GLU A 463 -8.86 -12.64 27.14
CA GLU A 463 -8.15 -13.91 27.27
C GLU A 463 -6.74 -13.73 27.85
N ARG A 464 -6.13 -12.59 27.56
CA ARG A 464 -4.80 -12.18 28.11
C ARG A 464 -4.84 -10.68 28.36
N TYR A 465 -4.34 -10.25 29.52
CA TYR A 465 -4.18 -8.85 29.89
C TYR A 465 -3.03 -8.73 30.91
N HIS A 466 -2.34 -7.59 30.90
CA HIS A 466 -1.30 -7.29 31.88
C HIS A 466 -1.89 -6.59 33.08
N SER A 467 -2.72 -5.58 32.87
CA SER A 467 -3.47 -4.87 33.90
C SER A 467 -4.98 -5.08 33.69
N ALA A 468 -5.71 -4.98 34.77
CA ALA A 468 -7.17 -5.09 34.91
C ALA A 468 -7.81 -6.30 34.19
N VAL A 469 -8.59 -6.14 33.11
CA VAL A 469 -9.41 -7.24 32.55
C VAL A 469 -9.36 -7.38 31.05
N THR A 470 -8.79 -6.43 30.30
CA THR A 470 -8.71 -6.47 28.84
C THR A 470 -7.35 -6.00 28.30
N SER A 471 -7.08 -6.28 27.04
CA SER A 471 -5.95 -5.76 26.28
C SER A 471 -6.28 -5.68 24.80
N PHE A 472 -5.50 -4.95 24.01
CA PHE A 472 -5.61 -4.88 22.55
C PHE A 472 -4.97 -6.10 21.90
N TYR A 473 -5.72 -6.80 21.06
CA TYR A 473 -5.32 -8.03 20.41
C TYR A 473 -5.20 -7.85 18.90
N GLY A 474 -4.01 -8.16 18.36
CA GLY A 474 -3.70 -8.06 16.93
C GLY A 474 -4.40 -9.09 16.04
N GLY A 475 -4.92 -10.16 16.63
CA GLY A 475 -5.67 -11.20 15.90
C GLY A 475 -4.86 -12.47 15.66
N ARG A 476 -5.54 -13.47 15.09
CA ARG A 476 -5.01 -14.77 14.72
C ARG A 476 -5.66 -15.21 13.41
N SER A 477 -5.11 -14.77 12.30
CA SER A 477 -5.51 -15.20 10.96
C SER A 477 -4.32 -15.11 10.03
N ASN A 478 -4.32 -15.91 8.97
CA ASN A 478 -3.36 -15.80 7.88
C ASN A 478 -3.62 -14.53 7.05
N ASP A 479 -2.60 -14.11 6.30
CA ASP A 479 -2.62 -12.96 5.37
C ASP A 479 -3.16 -11.68 6.04
N ARG A 480 -2.81 -11.51 7.32
CA ARG A 480 -3.26 -10.38 8.10
C ARG A 480 -2.34 -9.17 7.92
N ASN A 481 -2.93 -8.03 7.71
CA ASN A 481 -2.25 -6.75 7.78
C ASN A 481 -3.15 -5.78 8.55
N SER A 482 -3.02 -5.79 9.86
CA SER A 482 -3.93 -5.07 10.77
C SER A 482 -3.20 -3.99 11.52
N THR A 483 -3.89 -2.87 11.78
CA THR A 483 -3.31 -1.71 12.46
C THR A 483 -4.20 -1.16 13.57
N PHE A 484 -3.58 -0.48 14.53
CA PHE A 484 -4.24 0.57 15.30
C PHE A 484 -3.24 1.71 15.54
N MET A 485 -3.74 2.94 15.57
CA MET A 485 -2.89 4.12 15.65
C MET A 485 -3.51 5.20 16.53
N TYR A 486 -2.69 6.11 17.01
CA TYR A 486 -3.16 7.28 17.75
C TYR A 486 -4.20 8.04 16.94
N LYS A 487 -5.34 8.30 17.57
CA LYS A 487 -6.39 9.15 17.01
C LYS A 487 -5.93 10.61 16.91
N TYR A 488 -5.14 11.04 17.88
CA TYR A 488 -4.55 12.37 17.94
C TYR A 488 -3.04 12.22 17.93
N GLY A 489 -2.35 12.92 17.07
CA GLY A 489 -0.89 12.93 17.11
C GLY A 489 -0.38 13.45 18.47
N MET A 490 0.76 12.93 18.90
CA MET A 490 1.41 13.33 20.13
C MET A 490 2.51 14.34 19.83
N ASP A 491 2.57 15.45 20.60
CA ASP A 491 3.67 16.41 20.54
C ASP A 491 4.86 15.81 21.27
N VAL A 492 5.91 15.45 20.52
CA VAL A 492 7.05 14.68 21.03
C VAL A 492 8.13 15.58 21.59
N GLU A 493 8.55 15.28 22.82
CA GLU A 493 9.69 15.90 23.50
C GLU A 493 10.98 15.09 23.23
N PRO A 494 12.18 15.70 23.31
CA PRO A 494 13.46 15.02 23.05
C PRO A 494 13.74 13.80 23.92
N THR A 495 13.09 13.68 25.08
CA THR A 495 13.29 12.60 26.06
C THR A 495 12.18 11.56 26.04
N ASP A 496 11.18 11.72 25.18
CA ASP A 496 10.04 10.85 25.14
C ASP A 496 10.39 9.43 24.70
N THR A 497 9.75 8.49 25.37
CA THR A 497 9.85 7.07 25.08
C THR A 497 8.46 6.48 25.17
N LEU A 498 8.00 5.86 24.10
CA LEU A 498 6.80 5.03 24.14
C LEU A 498 7.10 3.76 24.92
N THR A 499 6.29 3.46 25.89
CA THR A 499 6.34 2.22 26.67
C THR A 499 5.00 1.52 26.63
N PHE A 500 5.00 0.21 26.60
CA PHE A 500 3.80 -0.61 26.72
C PHE A 500 4.16 -2.01 27.17
N TRP A 501 3.19 -2.73 27.71
CA TRP A 501 3.34 -4.15 27.95
C TRP A 501 2.82 -4.93 26.74
N THR A 502 3.55 -6.00 26.38
CA THR A 502 3.14 -6.88 25.27
C THR A 502 3.38 -8.34 25.62
N TRP A 503 2.47 -9.15 25.12
CA TRP A 503 2.61 -10.61 25.10
C TRP A 503 2.45 -11.05 23.66
N TYR A 504 3.39 -11.82 23.14
CA TYR A 504 3.28 -12.33 21.76
C TYR A 504 3.82 -13.74 21.62
N GLU A 505 3.18 -14.50 20.78
CA GLU A 505 3.60 -15.76 20.18
C GLU A 505 3.31 -15.62 18.68
N ILE A 506 4.35 -15.25 17.93
CA ILE A 506 4.33 -14.87 16.53
C ILE A 506 5.29 -15.82 15.81
N GLU A 507 4.92 -16.31 14.65
CA GLU A 507 5.80 -17.20 13.91
C GLU A 507 7.16 -16.56 13.62
N GLU A 508 8.22 -17.18 14.17
CA GLU A 508 9.56 -16.61 14.13
C GLU A 508 10.07 -16.45 12.69
N ASN A 509 10.47 -15.22 12.34
CA ASN A 509 11.02 -14.82 11.05
C ASN A 509 10.05 -14.90 9.83
N TRP A 510 8.75 -15.10 10.08
CA TRP A 510 7.71 -15.10 9.04
C TRP A 510 6.65 -14.03 9.31
N ASP A 511 6.11 -14.00 10.52
CA ASP A 511 5.16 -12.99 10.96
C ASP A 511 5.86 -11.92 11.78
N TYR A 512 5.40 -10.68 11.64
CA TYR A 512 6.00 -9.55 12.35
C TYR A 512 4.96 -8.56 12.85
N ALA A 513 5.18 -8.06 14.07
CA ALA A 513 4.52 -6.86 14.53
C ALA A 513 5.51 -5.67 14.51
N TYR A 514 4.99 -4.47 14.38
CA TYR A 514 5.77 -3.24 14.25
C TYR A 514 5.18 -2.14 15.13
N VAL A 515 6.08 -1.31 15.68
CA VAL A 515 5.74 0.05 16.11
C VAL A 515 6.25 1.00 15.03
N GLU A 516 5.34 1.75 14.45
CA GLU A 516 5.62 2.66 13.34
C GLU A 516 5.24 4.08 13.74
N VAL A 517 5.92 5.06 13.16
CA VAL A 517 5.64 6.48 13.38
C VAL A 517 5.49 7.24 12.08
N SER A 518 4.61 8.23 12.12
CA SER A 518 4.43 9.22 11.07
C SER A 518 4.63 10.62 11.65
N THR A 519 5.35 11.48 10.91
CA THR A 519 5.54 12.91 11.21
C THR A 519 5.00 13.81 10.09
N ASP A 520 4.22 13.23 9.17
CA ASP A 520 3.62 13.89 8.02
C ASP A 520 2.09 13.74 7.99
N GLY A 521 1.47 13.72 9.19
CA GLY A 521 0.03 13.61 9.36
C GLY A 521 -0.52 12.22 9.05
N GLY A 522 0.31 11.15 9.02
CA GLY A 522 -0.13 9.78 8.71
C GLY A 522 -0.04 9.42 7.23
N THR A 523 0.56 10.28 6.41
CA THR A 523 0.78 10.00 4.98
C THR A 523 1.78 8.87 4.79
N THR A 524 2.91 8.92 5.51
CA THR A 524 3.90 7.84 5.48
C THR A 524 4.19 7.32 6.89
N PHE A 525 4.49 6.03 7.00
CA PHE A 525 4.87 5.39 8.27
C PHE A 525 6.19 4.66 8.11
N ARG A 526 7.00 4.73 9.16
CA ARG A 526 8.26 3.97 9.26
C ARG A 526 8.35 3.25 10.58
N SER A 527 8.83 2.00 10.57
CA SER A 527 9.10 1.26 11.81
C SER A 527 10.28 1.87 12.58
N ILE A 528 10.19 1.85 13.90
CA ILE A 528 11.24 2.38 14.77
C ILE A 528 11.85 1.27 15.65
N PRO A 529 13.14 1.39 16.01
CA PRO A 529 13.79 0.41 16.87
C PRO A 529 13.29 0.48 18.32
N GLY A 530 13.12 -0.68 18.93
CA GLY A 530 12.81 -0.85 20.33
C GLY A 530 13.62 -2.01 20.95
N ASN A 531 13.50 -2.20 22.28
CA ASN A 531 14.24 -3.24 23.00
C ASN A 531 13.88 -4.69 22.59
N ILE A 532 12.75 -4.89 21.93
CA ILE A 532 12.23 -6.21 21.51
C ILE A 532 12.21 -6.40 19.98
N THR A 533 12.80 -5.48 19.22
CA THR A 533 12.76 -5.51 17.75
C THR A 533 14.00 -6.14 17.14
N THR A 534 13.86 -6.65 15.92
CA THR A 534 14.96 -7.15 15.08
C THR A 534 14.85 -6.60 13.66
N THR A 535 16.00 -6.47 12.98
CA THR A 535 16.09 -6.22 11.54
C THR A 535 16.45 -7.49 10.76
N TYR A 536 16.53 -8.63 11.44
CA TYR A 536 16.82 -9.90 10.79
C TYR A 536 15.66 -10.31 9.87
N ASN A 537 15.98 -10.61 8.61
CA ASN A 537 15.00 -10.83 7.54
C ASN A 537 15.42 -12.00 6.65
N PRO A 538 15.45 -13.24 7.16
CA PRO A 538 15.92 -14.39 6.40
C PRO A 538 14.96 -14.81 5.27
N ASN A 539 13.69 -14.44 5.38
CA ASN A 539 12.61 -14.87 4.48
C ASN A 539 12.01 -13.70 3.67
N GLY A 540 12.56 -12.48 3.76
CA GLY A 540 12.06 -11.31 3.04
C GLY A 540 10.81 -10.68 3.64
N GLN A 541 10.28 -11.16 4.78
CA GLN A 541 9.01 -10.72 5.35
C GLN A 541 9.11 -9.55 6.34
N ASN A 542 10.32 -9.25 6.85
CA ASN A 542 10.52 -8.14 7.78
C ASN A 542 10.69 -6.81 7.06
N ALA A 543 9.71 -5.93 7.17
CA ALA A 543 9.70 -4.59 6.54
C ALA A 543 10.54 -3.54 7.32
N GLY A 544 11.31 -3.94 8.34
CA GLY A 544 12.16 -3.01 9.09
C GLY A 544 12.50 -3.49 10.52
N HIS A 545 12.09 -2.74 11.53
CA HIS A 545 12.28 -3.08 12.94
C HIS A 545 11.09 -3.92 13.45
N GLY A 546 11.06 -5.22 13.12
CA GLY A 546 9.95 -6.12 13.44
C GLY A 546 10.09 -6.81 14.79
N ILE A 547 8.96 -7.16 15.40
CA ILE A 547 8.82 -8.01 16.58
C ILE A 547 8.36 -9.38 16.08
N THR A 548 9.03 -10.47 16.46
CA THR A 548 8.71 -11.83 16.00
C THR A 548 9.14 -12.84 17.08
N GLY A 549 8.67 -14.10 17.00
CA GLY A 549 8.99 -15.17 17.94
C GLY A 549 8.06 -15.19 19.17
N ASP A 550 8.56 -15.64 20.30
CA ASP A 550 7.79 -15.83 21.53
C ASP A 550 8.36 -14.98 22.67
N SER A 551 7.51 -14.14 23.27
CA SER A 551 7.85 -13.33 24.44
C SER A 551 8.01 -14.14 25.72
N ASN A 552 7.50 -15.38 25.77
CA ASN A 552 7.48 -16.27 26.94
C ASN A 552 6.82 -15.63 28.18
N GLY A 553 5.85 -14.77 27.97
CA GLY A 553 5.14 -14.02 29.00
C GLY A 553 4.98 -12.55 28.64
N TRP A 554 4.40 -11.77 29.54
CA TRP A 554 4.31 -10.32 29.38
C TRP A 554 5.72 -9.69 29.52
N VAL A 555 6.09 -8.84 28.57
CA VAL A 555 7.34 -8.09 28.55
C VAL A 555 7.08 -6.60 28.36
N GLU A 556 7.88 -5.76 29.00
CA GLU A 556 7.80 -4.32 28.82
C GLU A 556 8.61 -3.89 27.61
N ALA A 557 7.98 -3.15 26.73
CA ALA A 557 8.56 -2.64 25.49
C ALA A 557 8.90 -1.15 25.61
N PHE A 558 10.04 -0.75 25.03
CA PHE A 558 10.56 0.62 25.06
C PHE A 558 10.95 1.07 23.66
N PHE A 559 10.39 2.18 23.19
CA PHE A 559 10.66 2.77 21.88
C PHE A 559 10.98 4.26 22.02
N PRO A 560 12.26 4.67 21.91
CA PRO A 560 12.64 6.09 22.01
C PRO A 560 12.03 6.92 20.88
N LEU A 561 11.33 8.00 21.24
CA LEU A 561 10.66 8.90 20.29
C LEU A 561 11.45 10.19 20.02
N GLY A 562 12.53 10.46 20.75
CA GLY A 562 13.26 11.73 20.68
C GLY A 562 13.78 12.14 19.29
N ALA A 563 13.86 11.20 18.33
CA ALA A 563 14.19 11.52 16.94
C ALA A 563 13.06 12.26 16.20
N MET A 564 11.84 12.27 16.75
CA MET A 564 10.65 12.97 16.26
C MET A 564 10.33 14.20 17.12
N ALA A 565 11.26 14.65 17.95
CA ALA A 565 11.05 15.83 18.79
C ALA A 565 10.65 17.06 17.98
N ASP A 566 9.84 17.93 18.59
CA ASP A 566 9.28 19.14 18.00
C ASP A 566 8.33 18.86 16.81
N THR A 567 7.74 17.65 16.74
CA THR A 567 6.70 17.30 15.76
C THR A 567 5.48 16.66 16.43
N THR A 568 4.31 16.86 15.83
CA THR A 568 3.12 16.07 16.16
C THR A 568 3.26 14.70 15.48
N THR A 569 3.52 13.66 16.27
CA THR A 569 3.82 12.32 15.79
C THR A 569 2.64 11.38 16.00
N ILE A 570 2.22 10.68 14.96
CA ILE A 570 1.25 9.59 15.04
C ILE A 570 2.01 8.29 15.25
N VAL A 571 1.67 7.55 16.30
CA VAL A 571 2.19 6.19 16.54
C VAL A 571 1.18 5.19 16.04
N ARG A 572 1.67 4.17 15.31
CA ARG A 572 0.87 3.06 14.79
C ARG A 572 1.47 1.73 15.22
N PHE A 573 0.62 0.84 15.66
CA PHE A 573 0.95 -0.58 15.85
C PHE A 573 0.41 -1.34 14.65
N ARG A 574 1.24 -2.17 14.05
CA ARG A 574 0.89 -2.98 12.89
C ARG A 574 1.24 -4.44 13.16
N TYR A 575 0.35 -5.35 12.80
CA TYR A 575 0.61 -6.79 12.82
C TYR A 575 0.38 -7.38 11.45
N LYS A 576 1.45 -7.96 10.88
CA LYS A 576 1.43 -8.60 9.56
C LYS A 576 1.77 -10.08 9.71
N THR A 577 0.93 -10.95 9.15
CA THR A 577 1.15 -12.40 9.07
C THR A 577 1.27 -12.84 7.62
N ASP A 578 1.96 -13.97 7.43
CA ASP A 578 1.92 -14.69 6.17
C ASP A 578 0.69 -15.64 6.09
N GLY A 579 0.62 -16.46 5.02
CA GLY A 579 -0.57 -17.25 4.69
C GLY A 579 -0.67 -18.60 5.40
N TYR A 580 0.15 -18.96 6.42
CA TYR A 580 0.19 -20.39 6.76
C TYR A 580 0.16 -20.77 8.24
N VAL A 581 1.09 -20.39 9.09
CA VAL A 581 1.11 -20.83 10.50
C VAL A 581 0.41 -19.83 11.41
N LEU A 582 -0.56 -20.31 12.13
CA LEU A 582 -1.32 -19.53 13.09
C LEU A 582 -0.79 -19.74 14.50
N GLU A 583 0.06 -18.82 14.97
CA GLU A 583 0.40 -18.72 16.38
C GLU A 583 -0.66 -17.91 17.15
N GLN A 584 -0.42 -17.58 18.42
CA GLN A 584 -1.40 -16.89 19.27
C GLN A 584 -1.56 -15.39 18.92
N GLY A 585 -0.64 -14.82 18.14
CA GLY A 585 -0.62 -13.42 17.78
C GLY A 585 0.00 -12.53 18.86
N ILE A 586 -0.39 -11.25 18.86
CA ILE A 586 0.16 -10.23 19.76
C ILE A 586 -0.94 -9.57 20.57
N TYR A 587 -0.65 -9.31 21.85
CA TYR A 587 -1.44 -8.51 22.79
C TYR A 587 -0.64 -7.31 23.22
N VAL A 588 -1.27 -6.15 23.35
CA VAL A 588 -0.67 -4.88 23.80
C VAL A 588 -1.55 -4.32 24.92
N ASP A 589 -0.90 -3.79 25.97
CA ASP A 589 -1.54 -3.29 27.17
C ASP A 589 -0.69 -2.18 27.82
N ASP A 590 -1.30 -1.35 28.67
CA ASP A 590 -0.62 -0.30 29.46
C ASP A 590 0.27 0.62 28.58
N ILE A 591 -0.33 1.30 27.61
CA ILE A 591 0.41 2.15 26.65
C ILE A 591 0.63 3.56 27.21
N PHE A 592 1.88 4.03 27.27
CA PHE A 592 2.24 5.37 27.72
C PHE A 592 3.40 5.96 26.86
N PRO A 593 3.39 7.25 26.53
CA PRO A 593 2.30 8.22 26.73
C PRO A 593 1.25 8.13 25.62
N VAL A 594 0.00 8.37 25.96
CA VAL A 594 -1.10 8.60 25.01
C VAL A 594 -1.58 10.04 25.17
N GLN A 595 -1.71 10.77 24.08
CA GLN A 595 -2.17 12.16 24.09
C GLN A 595 -3.69 12.22 24.24
N GLU A 596 -4.16 12.96 25.21
CA GLU A 596 -5.56 13.30 25.44
C GLU A 596 -5.75 14.82 25.49
N PHE A 597 -6.98 15.28 25.29
CA PHE A 597 -7.38 16.67 25.38
C PHE A 597 -8.65 16.78 26.22
N ASP A 598 -8.73 17.81 27.05
CA ASP A 598 -9.94 18.12 27.83
C ASP A 598 -11.13 18.38 26.91
N SER A 599 -10.88 18.99 25.74
CA SER A 599 -11.87 19.25 24.70
C SER A 599 -11.26 19.15 23.31
N SER A 600 -12.06 18.64 22.38
CA SER A 600 -11.75 18.57 20.94
C SER A 600 -13.02 18.87 20.15
N ALA A 601 -13.00 19.89 19.30
CA ALA A 601 -14.15 20.32 18.51
C ALA A 601 -13.74 20.69 17.08
N VAL A 602 -14.50 20.22 16.08
CA VAL A 602 -14.43 20.75 14.72
C VAL A 602 -15.18 22.08 14.69
N LEU A 603 -14.48 23.16 14.48
CA LEU A 603 -15.06 24.52 14.41
C LEU A 603 -15.87 24.69 13.13
N SER A 604 -15.39 24.15 12.03
CA SER A 604 -16.08 24.09 10.73
C SER A 604 -15.43 23.02 9.85
N ASP A 605 -16.23 22.35 9.00
CA ASP A 605 -15.80 21.36 8.00
C ASP A 605 -16.18 21.74 6.56
N VAL A 606 -16.58 23.01 6.38
CA VAL A 606 -17.01 23.57 5.09
C VAL A 606 -16.24 24.84 4.72
N ILE A 607 -15.02 25.00 5.22
CA ILE A 607 -14.19 26.18 4.98
C ILE A 607 -13.65 26.07 3.55
N THR A 608 -13.85 27.10 2.73
CA THR A 608 -13.38 27.17 1.33
C THR A 608 -12.19 28.09 1.13
N ASN A 609 -11.78 28.82 2.18
CA ASN A 609 -10.58 29.66 2.18
C ASN A 609 -9.47 28.96 2.99
N GLU A 610 -8.23 29.34 2.76
CA GLU A 610 -7.09 28.86 3.55
C GLU A 610 -6.92 29.63 4.87
N TYR A 611 -8.02 30.04 5.47
CA TYR A 611 -8.05 30.69 6.80
C TYR A 611 -9.42 30.56 7.46
N TYR A 612 -9.43 30.75 8.78
CA TYR A 612 -10.63 30.83 9.59
C TYR A 612 -10.47 31.88 10.69
N ASP A 613 -11.45 32.79 10.83
CA ASP A 613 -11.44 33.83 11.84
C ASP A 613 -12.10 33.33 13.14
N VAL A 614 -11.31 33.26 14.20
CA VAL A 614 -11.78 32.94 15.56
C VAL A 614 -12.08 34.25 16.27
N THR A 615 -13.24 34.35 16.93
CA THR A 615 -13.66 35.57 17.61
C THR A 615 -14.22 35.30 18.99
N GLY A 616 -13.84 36.13 19.95
CA GLY A 616 -14.37 36.06 21.30
C GLY A 616 -13.91 34.84 22.09
N GLN A 617 -12.73 34.36 21.80
CA GLN A 617 -12.13 33.19 22.49
C GLN A 617 -11.78 33.58 23.93
N ASP A 618 -12.02 32.66 24.86
CA ASP A 618 -11.67 32.83 26.27
C ASP A 618 -10.15 32.80 26.48
N VAL A 619 -9.69 33.29 27.64
CA VAL A 619 -8.29 33.22 28.05
C VAL A 619 -7.83 31.76 28.20
N GLY A 620 -6.71 31.36 27.56
CA GLY A 620 -6.18 30.03 27.62
C GLY A 620 -5.29 29.70 26.42
N THR A 621 -4.77 28.48 26.40
CA THR A 621 -3.99 27.95 25.26
C THR A 621 -4.90 27.05 24.42
N PHE A 622 -4.91 27.34 23.13
CA PHE A 622 -5.72 26.63 22.13
C PHE A 622 -4.78 26.02 21.08
N TYR A 623 -5.11 24.82 20.66
CA TYR A 623 -4.33 24.03 19.72
C TYR A 623 -5.17 23.77 18.47
N TYR A 624 -4.59 23.97 17.29
CA TYR A 624 -5.28 23.85 16.02
C TYR A 624 -4.65 22.79 15.13
N GLU A 625 -5.50 22.09 14.40
CA GLU A 625 -5.14 21.17 13.34
C GLU A 625 -6.15 21.35 12.20
N VAL A 626 -5.67 21.24 10.96
CA VAL A 626 -6.51 21.38 9.76
C VAL A 626 -6.37 20.14 8.88
N SER A 627 -7.49 19.73 8.27
CA SER A 627 -7.52 18.72 7.21
C SER A 627 -8.15 19.30 5.95
N ALA A 628 -7.75 18.77 4.79
CA ALA A 628 -8.27 19.12 3.48
C ALA A 628 -9.19 18.04 2.95
N CYS A 629 -10.19 18.41 2.17
CA CYS A 629 -11.12 17.49 1.52
C CYS A 629 -11.18 17.79 0.03
N ASP A 630 -11.16 16.76 -0.81
CA ASP A 630 -11.31 16.84 -2.26
C ASP A 630 -12.77 16.85 -2.72
N ALA A 631 -12.97 16.78 -4.03
CA ALA A 631 -14.29 16.73 -4.65
C ALA A 631 -14.99 15.38 -4.44
N GLU A 632 -14.25 14.32 -4.19
CA GLU A 632 -14.71 12.96 -3.92
C GLU A 632 -15.04 12.71 -2.44
N GLU A 633 -15.03 13.76 -1.61
CA GLU A 633 -15.26 13.72 -0.14
C GLU A 633 -14.19 12.92 0.62
N GLN A 634 -12.97 12.79 0.07
CA GLN A 634 -11.84 12.19 0.76
C GLN A 634 -11.13 13.26 1.61
N TRP A 635 -10.88 12.93 2.87
CA TRP A 635 -10.21 13.83 3.80
C TRP A 635 -8.75 13.45 3.97
N SER A 636 -7.86 14.43 3.90
CA SER A 636 -6.49 14.27 4.34
C SER A 636 -6.42 13.96 5.83
N MET A 637 -5.29 13.45 6.28
CA MET A 637 -4.99 13.44 7.72
C MET A 637 -4.89 14.87 8.24
N LEU A 638 -4.86 15.01 9.58
CA LEU A 638 -4.70 16.30 10.24
C LEU A 638 -3.27 16.82 10.06
N SER A 639 -3.12 18.14 9.97
CA SER A 639 -1.83 18.84 9.92
C SER A 639 -0.98 18.61 11.17
N GLN A 640 0.27 19.07 11.13
CA GLN A 640 1.02 19.35 12.35
C GLN A 640 0.24 20.38 13.17
N ARG A 641 0.35 20.26 14.50
CA ARG A 641 -0.38 21.10 15.44
C ARG A 641 0.36 22.41 15.67
N GLU A 642 -0.40 23.51 15.71
CA GLU A 642 0.07 24.82 16.13
C GLU A 642 -0.76 25.29 17.34
N ASP A 643 -0.16 26.07 18.21
CA ASP A 643 -0.84 26.61 19.38
C ASP A 643 -0.86 28.14 19.42
N ILE A 644 -1.79 28.68 20.18
CA ILE A 644 -1.92 30.10 20.44
C ILE A 644 -2.30 30.32 21.92
N GLU A 645 -1.70 31.31 22.56
CA GLU A 645 -2.12 31.77 23.87
C GLU A 645 -3.05 32.97 23.73
N VAL A 646 -4.26 32.88 24.29
CA VAL A 646 -5.18 34.00 24.44
C VAL A 646 -4.97 34.60 25.83
N LEU A 647 -4.46 35.81 25.87
CA LEU A 647 -4.12 36.51 27.09
C LEU A 647 -5.34 37.20 27.72
N ALA A 648 -5.33 37.46 29.02
CA ALA A 648 -6.44 38.15 29.70
C ALA A 648 -6.60 39.59 29.18
N SER A 649 -7.73 39.90 28.55
CA SER A 649 -8.06 41.25 28.16
C SER A 649 -8.16 42.18 29.40
N GLY A 650 -7.31 43.18 29.48
CA GLY A 650 -7.34 44.18 30.54
C GLY A 650 -6.50 43.91 31.77
N VAL A 651 -5.56 42.97 31.76
CA VAL A 651 -4.32 43.22 32.47
C VAL A 651 -3.69 44.39 31.73
N PRO A 652 -3.63 45.59 32.32
CA PRO A 652 -2.79 46.60 31.72
C PRO A 652 -1.43 45.92 31.60
N ARG A 653 -0.74 46.08 30.50
CA ARG A 653 0.71 46.06 30.42
C ARG A 653 1.27 47.15 31.34
N ASN A 654 0.92 47.10 32.62
CA ASN A 654 1.45 47.78 33.78
C ASN A 654 2.47 46.88 34.45
N GLY A 655 3.27 46.67 33.81
CA GLY A 655 4.58 46.30 33.57
C GLY A 655 4.59 46.02 32.10
N GLU A 656 5.00 46.91 31.32
CA GLU A 656 6.05 46.54 30.41
C GLU A 656 6.93 45.63 31.23
N GLU A 657 6.64 44.29 31.22
CA GLU A 657 7.73 43.37 31.43
C GLU A 657 8.78 43.91 30.48
N PRO A 658 9.96 44.30 30.95
CA PRO A 658 10.94 44.83 30.07
C PRO A 658 11.15 43.68 29.09
N GLU A 659 10.43 43.77 27.94
CA GLU A 659 10.84 43.05 26.79
C GLU A 659 12.33 43.27 26.78
N PHE A 660 13.09 42.14 26.78
CA PHE A 660 14.43 42.29 26.27
C PHE A 660 14.22 42.91 24.89
N GLU A 661 14.28 44.27 24.83
CA GLU A 661 13.98 45.02 23.62
C GLU A 661 14.77 44.34 22.54
N ALA A 662 14.08 43.78 21.53
CA ALA A 662 14.55 42.74 20.63
C ALA A 662 16.01 42.99 20.22
N PHE A 663 16.94 42.54 21.04
CA PHE A 663 18.35 42.59 20.64
C PHE A 663 18.47 41.69 19.42
N ARG A 664 19.14 42.22 18.40
CA ARG A 664 19.37 41.42 17.19
C ARG A 664 19.90 40.07 17.58
N ASN A 665 19.10 39.08 17.43
CA ASN A 665 19.48 37.67 17.67
C ASN A 665 19.37 36.94 16.34
N PRO A 666 20.45 36.41 15.79
CA PRO A 666 21.80 36.38 16.33
C PRO A 666 22.58 37.71 16.26
N VAL A 667 23.49 37.93 17.19
CA VAL A 667 24.40 39.07 17.24
C VAL A 667 25.82 38.65 16.80
N ARG A 668 26.57 39.55 16.13
CA ARG A 668 27.96 39.26 15.70
C ARG A 668 28.98 39.89 16.65
N ILE A 669 30.14 39.24 16.77
CA ILE A 669 31.28 39.84 17.51
C ILE A 669 31.57 41.22 16.93
N GLY A 670 31.69 42.25 17.85
CA GLY A 670 31.86 43.65 17.50
C GLY A 670 30.55 44.48 17.45
N GLN A 671 29.41 43.82 17.68
CA GLN A 671 28.13 44.47 17.93
C GLN A 671 27.85 44.56 19.44
N THR A 672 26.90 45.37 19.85
CA THR A 672 26.44 45.49 21.23
C THR A 672 25.02 44.94 21.39
N VAL A 673 24.75 44.37 22.56
CA VAL A 673 23.41 43.94 23.02
C VAL A 673 22.93 45.00 24.02
N ARG A 674 21.76 45.57 23.81
CA ARG A 674 21.12 46.51 24.71
C ARG A 674 20.14 45.81 25.63
N PHE A 675 20.15 46.19 26.88
CA PHE A 675 19.23 45.75 27.92
C PHE A 675 18.39 46.93 28.36
N ALA A 676 17.05 46.79 28.31
CA ALA A 676 16.13 47.87 28.68
C ALA A 676 16.21 48.22 30.17
N ALA A 677 15.96 49.49 30.47
CA ALA A 677 15.87 50.00 31.84
C ALA A 677 14.69 49.37 32.60
N ALA A 678 14.84 49.16 33.89
CA ALA A 678 13.73 48.85 34.76
C ALA A 678 13.01 50.14 35.20
N ALA A 679 11.69 50.17 35.10
CA ALA A 679 10.87 51.37 35.38
C ALA A 679 10.92 51.88 36.84
N ALA A 680 11.56 51.19 37.78
CA ALA A 680 11.55 51.62 39.20
C ALA A 680 12.72 51.18 40.09
N ALA A 681 13.74 50.45 39.63
CA ALA A 681 14.87 50.04 40.47
C ALA A 681 16.10 49.69 39.64
N LYS A 682 17.30 49.91 40.21
CA LYS A 682 18.57 49.35 39.67
C LYS A 682 18.47 47.85 39.64
N ASP A 683 18.62 47.26 38.48
CA ASP A 683 18.67 45.79 38.29
C ASP A 683 20.04 45.37 37.76
N ARG A 684 20.29 44.09 37.74
CA ARG A 684 21.49 43.48 37.15
C ARG A 684 21.11 42.44 36.13
N VAL A 685 21.89 42.37 35.08
CA VAL A 685 21.73 41.34 34.04
C VAL A 685 22.91 40.38 34.11
N PHE A 686 22.59 39.10 34.20
CA PHE A 686 23.56 38.02 34.13
C PHE A 686 23.55 37.39 32.77
N VAL A 687 24.72 37.27 32.15
CA VAL A 687 24.91 36.47 30.93
C VAL A 687 25.70 35.21 31.32
N VAL A 688 25.15 34.04 31.02
CA VAL A 688 25.77 32.75 31.28
C VAL A 688 25.93 31.93 30.00
N ASP A 689 26.96 31.10 29.94
CA ASP A 689 27.13 30.17 28.85
C ASP A 689 26.25 28.92 29.05
N VAL A 690 26.25 27.99 28.06
CA VAL A 690 25.47 26.75 28.10
C VAL A 690 25.83 25.82 29.27
N MET A 691 26.95 26.04 29.93
CA MET A 691 27.38 25.30 31.14
C MET A 691 26.97 26.03 32.45
N GLY A 692 26.20 27.13 32.34
CA GLY A 692 25.78 27.94 33.47
C GLY A 692 26.86 28.83 34.06
N ARG A 693 28.03 28.97 33.42
CA ARG A 693 29.14 29.81 33.91
C ARG A 693 28.86 31.24 33.58
N MET A 694 29.03 32.17 34.57
CA MET A 694 28.89 33.61 34.42
C MET A 694 29.91 34.14 33.42
N VAL A 695 29.42 34.84 32.40
CA VAL A 695 30.19 35.45 31.30
C VAL A 695 30.24 36.95 31.48
N ALA A 696 29.09 37.53 31.77
CA ALA A 696 29.00 38.97 32.09
C ALA A 696 27.99 39.21 33.22
N ASP A 697 28.26 40.24 33.98
CA ASP A 697 27.44 40.72 35.09
C ASP A 697 27.39 42.25 35.01
N LEU A 698 26.19 42.78 34.62
CA LEU A 698 26.02 44.18 34.25
C LEU A 698 24.98 44.84 35.14
N ASP A 699 25.35 46.02 35.70
CA ASP A 699 24.37 46.90 36.33
C ASP A 699 23.51 47.56 35.22
N VAL A 700 22.17 47.51 35.37
CA VAL A 700 21.22 48.12 34.44
C VAL A 700 20.58 49.34 35.12
N PRO A 701 21.14 50.55 34.87
CA PRO A 701 20.54 51.79 35.35
C PRO A 701 19.25 52.17 34.63
N GLU A 702 18.55 53.22 35.08
CA GLU A 702 17.33 53.74 34.42
C GLU A 702 17.51 54.10 32.93
N SER A 703 18.75 54.23 32.46
CA SER A 703 19.08 54.51 31.05
C SER A 703 19.29 53.23 30.23
N GLY A 704 19.16 52.05 30.84
CA GLY A 704 19.52 50.79 30.23
C GLY A 704 21.03 50.48 30.28
N ALA A 705 21.43 49.28 29.91
CA ALA A 705 22.84 48.87 29.82
C ALA A 705 23.17 48.30 28.43
N GLU A 706 24.43 48.39 28.03
CA GLU A 706 24.94 47.78 26.81
C GLU A 706 26.05 46.76 27.13
N TRP A 707 26.01 45.61 26.47
CA TRP A 707 27.05 44.62 26.53
C TRP A 707 27.74 44.50 25.17
N ASP A 708 29.03 44.69 25.16
CA ASP A 708 29.86 44.68 23.96
C ASP A 708 30.40 43.25 23.58
N LEU A 709 29.76 42.24 24.09
CA LEU A 709 30.12 40.83 23.90
C LEU A 709 31.51 40.46 24.49
N ARG A 710 31.94 41.13 25.56
CA ARG A 710 33.17 40.80 26.27
C ARG A 710 32.88 40.14 27.63
N ASP A 711 33.78 39.21 28.00
CA ASP A 711 33.75 38.58 29.30
C ASP A 711 34.33 39.50 30.39
N GLY A 712 34.24 39.07 31.66
CA GLY A 712 34.79 39.82 32.79
C GLY A 712 36.31 40.11 32.74
N SER A 713 37.03 39.51 31.79
CA SER A 713 38.45 39.72 31.51
C SER A 713 38.70 40.65 30.33
N GLY A 714 37.63 41.16 29.69
CA GLY A 714 37.68 42.08 28.56
C GLY A 714 37.91 41.41 27.19
N ASN A 715 37.89 40.08 27.12
CA ASN A 715 38.01 39.36 25.85
C ASN A 715 36.63 39.16 25.22
N TYR A 716 36.55 39.16 23.89
CA TYR A 716 35.33 38.79 23.21
C TYR A 716 34.95 37.33 23.55
N VAL A 717 33.67 37.14 23.83
CA VAL A 717 33.14 35.79 24.09
C VAL A 717 33.21 34.91 22.80
N SER A 718 33.33 33.61 22.96
CA SER A 718 33.35 32.71 21.81
C SER A 718 31.98 32.72 21.10
N PRO A 719 31.92 32.50 19.75
CA PRO A 719 30.67 32.22 19.09
C PRO A 719 29.97 31.03 19.75
N GLY A 720 28.66 31.17 20.02
CA GLY A 720 27.92 30.17 20.75
C GLY A 720 26.56 30.66 21.25
N ILE A 721 25.93 29.86 22.07
CA ILE A 721 24.65 30.12 22.72
C ILE A 721 24.93 30.62 24.16
N TYR A 722 24.27 31.68 24.56
CA TYR A 722 24.29 32.26 25.87
C TYR A 722 22.87 32.47 26.37
N PHE A 723 22.70 32.47 27.68
CA PHE A 723 21.44 32.81 28.34
C PHE A 723 21.58 34.10 29.14
N VAL A 724 20.58 34.93 29.01
CA VAL A 724 20.54 36.26 29.65
C VAL A 724 19.36 36.29 30.62
N ARG A 725 19.59 36.69 31.86
CA ARG A 725 18.53 36.84 32.88
C ARG A 725 18.74 38.05 33.76
N TYR A 726 17.64 38.65 34.21
CA TYR A 726 17.68 39.68 35.24
C TYR A 726 17.83 39.09 36.62
N ALA A 727 18.61 39.75 37.52
CA ALA A 727 18.81 39.31 38.90
C ALA A 727 17.49 39.32 39.69
N SER A 728 16.60 40.23 39.40
CA SER A 728 15.27 40.32 40.00
C SER A 728 14.33 39.15 39.65
N GLY A 729 14.67 38.33 38.66
CA GLY A 729 13.80 37.26 38.18
C GLY A 729 12.51 37.73 37.49
N ARG A 730 12.40 39.00 37.14
CA ARG A 730 11.22 39.66 36.58
C ARG A 730 10.95 39.35 35.10
N ALA A 731 11.90 38.74 34.40
CA ALA A 731 11.73 38.26 33.05
C ALA A 731 12.33 36.84 32.91
N PRO A 732 11.76 35.95 32.09
CA PRO A 732 12.34 34.66 31.81
C PRO A 732 13.72 34.81 31.17
N ALA A 733 14.55 33.77 31.28
CA ALA A 733 15.89 33.82 30.69
C ALA A 733 15.78 33.81 29.15
N ALA A 734 16.38 34.82 28.51
CA ALA A 734 16.40 34.92 27.05
C ALA A 734 17.62 34.22 26.46
N LYS A 735 17.43 33.52 25.35
CA LYS A 735 18.51 32.90 24.57
C LYS A 735 19.17 33.95 23.67
N LEU A 736 20.50 34.03 23.69
CA LEU A 736 21.30 34.88 22.82
C LEU A 736 22.28 34.04 22.01
N VAL A 737 22.25 34.16 20.70
CA VAL A 737 23.19 33.51 19.79
C VAL A 737 24.26 34.51 19.35
N VAL A 738 25.53 34.21 19.65
CA VAL A 738 26.68 35.01 19.22
C VAL A 738 27.35 34.32 18.03
N LEU A 739 27.46 35.04 16.93
CA LEU A 739 28.13 34.59 15.70
C LEU A 739 29.54 35.25 15.60
N LYS A 740 30.40 34.60 14.83
CA LYS A 740 31.76 35.07 14.54
C LYS A 740 31.77 36.36 13.75
#